data_ac1d9fe2751c4241bd108d2626bb09cd
#
_entry.id   ac1d9fe2751c4241bd108d2626bb09cd
#
_cell.length_a   1.000
_cell.length_b   1.000
_cell.length_c   1.000
_cell.angle_alpha   90.00
_cell.angle_beta   90.00
_cell.angle_gamma   90.00
#
_symmetry.space_group_name_H-M   'P 1'
#
loop_
_entity.id
_entity.type
_entity.pdbx_description
1 polymer ?
#
loop_
_entity_poly.entity_id
_entity_poly.type
_entity_poly.pdbx_seq_one_letter_code
_entity_poly.pdbx_strand_id
1 'polypeptide(L)'
;MLMLKLKGRRNKFFRVFIFVLITVVLTAGGTQDVYMAAAAKQSIAEATATDVSGPDNTDKIISSEDALLSSVSSMLENAGIPASTKPKLPKADLTADFTWDAPQILKGIYSSADLYFSLPKYWSTKYFCVKLEYRVSQLIKNMPCTLTFAINKQPFYSCQLTYKNNEKNFIYVLIPAKLIKNDRESSTNTLTISGYARLYNDQGCIDDESNANWVTFSEASGVEVGYDLLAHHNRIDYYPYPFLSSDNQSGADTAVTVADTAQNEEIAAAMMIMTGLGKNTKDNNNLAVSSWQEAQSSGKRRNILVGLTKDMPSGLTKHIQPYRSQLKGQVLLLFVNDDRGNPLLIITSDDADCLAEAGYFLGDNERISQESDNITFIRKGTAEIRKNAKAQSDMKADRYNLQEMTGGGYEFIGPFRQEKTLFLPVPADYTLSSASKVTVNFRYSKNLDFNRSMLTVYWGDIPVGSKKLALENADNDELTFFMPADVVGTKAGSMKFAFDLEIPDLFCTTRRDEMPWAYITKNTTIYLPSDNSTKLSFNSRPAPFQKGGSLNDVLLVLSDKPVSSELTLLGRALSLYSASADAYGSLTVKKAGEFNEQEANYNIITSGTPAGNSLISKLNDKLYFKYNSGRSEFLTNDKLILTSDYASSIGTLQLLKSPYADGRALLVLTGPDIKALNSVTKLVSNEKMSWNLKNDFVLIDSKGNIKSYQFQNEELKEAKPTLAKSILENRSSLLFALAGTSVMVVLFLAMLLIILRMRHKKPNP
;
A
#
# COMPACT_ATOMS: atom_id res chain seq x y z
N MET A 1 19.26 75.12 -12.81
CA MET A 1 19.29 74.86 -11.34
C MET A 1 18.00 74.27 -10.79
N LEU A 2 17.06 73.87 -11.64
CA LEU A 2 15.76 73.23 -11.25
C LEU A 2 15.70 71.73 -11.45
N MET A 3 16.70 71.10 -12.07
CA MET A 3 16.74 69.65 -12.30
C MET A 3 17.38 68.81 -11.19
N LEU A 4 18.04 69.44 -10.22
CA LEU A 4 18.74 68.72 -9.14
C LEU A 4 17.89 68.51 -7.86
N LYS A 5 16.74 69.21 -7.72
CA LYS A 5 15.84 69.01 -6.55
C LYS A 5 14.79 67.94 -6.68
N LEU A 6 14.57 67.38 -7.88
CA LEU A 6 13.61 66.28 -8.12
C LEU A 6 14.21 64.90 -7.96
N LYS A 7 15.54 64.74 -7.98
CA LYS A 7 16.23 63.45 -7.81
C LYS A 7 16.19 62.93 -6.37
N GLY A 8 16.07 63.79 -5.37
CA GLY A 8 16.09 63.35 -3.97
C GLY A 8 14.78 62.77 -3.42
N ARG A 9 13.62 63.15 -3.98
CA ARG A 9 12.32 62.64 -3.53
C ARG A 9 11.92 61.33 -4.20
N ARG A 10 12.37 61.09 -5.43
CA ARG A 10 12.10 59.84 -6.18
C ARG A 10 12.86 58.67 -5.58
N ASN A 11 14.05 58.87 -5.05
CA ASN A 11 14.85 57.81 -4.44
C ASN A 11 14.33 57.35 -3.07
N LYS A 12 13.64 58.24 -2.29
CA LYS A 12 13.02 57.79 -1.02
C LYS A 12 11.78 56.94 -1.25
N PHE A 13 10.97 57.26 -2.26
CA PHE A 13 9.77 56.48 -2.60
C PHE A 13 10.13 55.13 -3.23
N PHE A 14 11.16 55.11 -4.06
CA PHE A 14 11.67 53.87 -4.66
C PHE A 14 12.35 52.97 -3.63
N ARG A 15 13.04 53.53 -2.64
CA ARG A 15 13.62 52.77 -1.52
C ARG A 15 12.56 52.20 -0.59
N VAL A 16 11.49 52.91 -0.31
CA VAL A 16 10.36 52.40 0.47
C VAL A 16 9.59 51.29 -0.30
N PHE A 17 9.42 51.47 -1.62
CA PHE A 17 8.77 50.47 -2.46
C PHE A 17 9.59 49.16 -2.58
N ILE A 18 10.91 49.30 -2.73
CA ILE A 18 11.82 48.12 -2.74
C ILE A 18 11.87 47.49 -1.35
N PHE A 19 11.82 48.26 -0.26
CA PHE A 19 11.82 47.67 1.10
C PHE A 19 10.52 46.92 1.40
N VAL A 20 9.37 47.44 0.97
CA VAL A 20 8.08 46.73 1.09
C VAL A 20 8.04 45.48 0.18
N LEU A 21 8.59 45.55 -1.03
CA LEU A 21 8.66 44.40 -1.94
C LEU A 21 9.60 43.30 -1.41
N ILE A 22 10.75 43.69 -0.84
CA ILE A 22 11.69 42.77 -0.20
C ILE A 22 11.10 42.17 1.08
N THR A 23 10.33 42.91 1.86
CA THR A 23 9.66 42.39 3.06
C THR A 23 8.56 41.40 2.68
N VAL A 24 7.79 41.62 1.61
CA VAL A 24 6.76 40.72 1.11
C VAL A 24 7.39 39.46 0.50
N VAL A 25 8.53 39.57 -0.17
CA VAL A 25 9.25 38.40 -0.74
C VAL A 25 9.95 37.59 0.37
N LEU A 26 10.45 38.24 1.42
CA LEU A 26 11.07 37.53 2.56
C LEU A 26 10.06 36.86 3.51
N THR A 27 8.80 37.37 3.54
CA THR A 27 7.73 36.72 4.34
C THR A 27 7.00 35.61 3.58
N ALA A 28 7.12 35.58 2.23
CA ALA A 28 6.49 34.54 1.40
C ALA A 28 7.41 33.36 1.02
N GLY A 29 8.72 33.50 1.22
CA GLY A 29 9.68 32.48 0.81
C GLY A 29 10.87 32.39 1.74
N GLY A 30 10.77 31.68 2.84
CA GLY A 30 11.97 31.35 3.53
C GLY A 30 11.98 31.34 5.04
N THR A 31 11.15 30.58 5.69
CA THR A 31 11.35 30.30 7.13
C THR A 31 11.27 28.82 7.51
N GLN A 32 11.03 27.90 6.59
CA GLN A 32 11.01 26.46 6.91
C GLN A 32 12.33 25.74 6.62
N ASP A 33 13.08 26.09 5.58
CA ASP A 33 14.31 25.38 5.25
C ASP A 33 15.51 25.69 6.14
N VAL A 34 15.53 26.88 6.76
CA VAL A 34 16.63 27.30 7.65
C VAL A 34 16.49 26.69 9.05
N TYR A 35 15.26 26.48 9.54
CA TYR A 35 15.02 25.84 10.83
C TYR A 35 15.23 24.33 10.80
N MET A 36 14.94 23.66 9.68
CA MET A 36 15.20 22.21 9.52
C MET A 36 16.70 21.91 9.40
N ALA A 37 17.47 22.76 8.73
CA ALA A 37 18.92 22.58 8.63
C ALA A 37 19.67 22.87 9.96
N ALA A 38 19.15 23.74 10.80
CA ALA A 38 19.71 24.04 12.12
C ALA A 38 19.37 22.91 13.13
N ALA A 39 18.14 22.38 13.11
CA ALA A 39 17.73 21.27 13.96
C ALA A 39 18.45 19.96 13.61
N ALA A 40 18.66 19.70 12.32
CA ALA A 40 19.42 18.52 11.87
C ALA A 40 20.92 18.58 12.26
N LYS A 41 21.51 19.76 12.27
CA LYS A 41 22.90 19.93 12.75
C LYS A 41 23.04 19.80 14.27
N GLN A 42 22.03 20.18 15.03
CA GLN A 42 22.07 20.10 16.49
C GLN A 42 21.82 18.66 16.98
N SER A 43 20.95 17.89 16.32
CA SER A 43 20.74 16.47 16.64
C SER A 43 21.92 15.57 16.26
N ILE A 44 22.70 15.92 15.24
CA ILE A 44 23.94 15.19 14.87
C ILE A 44 25.09 15.51 15.84
N ALA A 45 25.13 16.69 16.43
CA ALA A 45 26.15 17.07 17.40
C ALA A 45 25.91 16.49 18.79
N GLU A 46 24.65 16.24 19.18
CA GLU A 46 24.32 15.60 20.47
C GLU A 46 24.42 14.06 20.43
N ALA A 47 24.33 13.43 19.26
CA ALA A 47 24.49 11.98 19.09
C ALA A 47 25.95 11.49 19.13
N THR A 48 26.94 12.41 19.09
CA THR A 48 28.38 12.06 19.12
C THR A 48 29.06 12.28 20.46
N ALA A 49 28.32 12.62 21.52
CA ALA A 49 28.88 12.95 22.83
C ALA A 49 28.29 12.16 24.00
N THR A 50 28.12 10.84 23.85
CA THR A 50 27.99 9.97 25.03
C THR A 50 28.89 8.77 24.90
N ASP A 51 30.08 8.95 25.43
CA ASP A 51 30.97 7.87 25.86
C ASP A 51 30.25 7.00 26.90
N VAL A 52 30.10 5.70 26.60
CA VAL A 52 29.82 4.69 27.61
C VAL A 52 30.91 3.63 27.51
N SER A 53 31.89 3.82 28.36
CA SER A 53 32.84 2.80 28.74
C SER A 53 32.19 1.75 29.63
N GLY A 54 32.17 0.52 29.19
CA GLY A 54 31.88 -0.65 30.02
C GLY A 54 32.17 -1.94 29.27
N PRO A 55 33.07 -2.79 29.79
CA PRO A 55 33.58 -3.92 29.04
C PRO A 55 32.76 -5.21 29.25
N ASP A 56 32.88 -6.11 28.28
CA ASP A 56 32.66 -7.55 28.37
C ASP A 56 31.24 -8.09 28.36
N ASN A 57 30.69 -8.26 27.12
CA ASN A 57 29.89 -9.47 26.82
C ASN A 57 29.61 -9.68 25.32
N THR A 58 30.08 -8.80 24.44
CA THR A 58 29.85 -8.92 23.00
C THR A 58 30.74 -9.95 22.31
N ASP A 59 31.93 -10.17 22.80
CA ASP A 59 32.91 -11.09 22.19
C ASP A 59 32.58 -12.58 22.39
N LYS A 60 31.79 -12.94 23.41
CA LYS A 60 31.40 -14.35 23.62
C LYS A 60 30.19 -14.78 22.73
N ILE A 61 29.35 -13.86 22.38
CA ILE A 61 28.20 -14.15 21.46
C ILE A 61 28.71 -14.25 20.04
N ILE A 62 29.62 -13.37 19.63
CA ILE A 62 30.24 -13.37 18.29
C ILE A 62 31.07 -14.63 18.06
N SER A 63 31.80 -15.09 19.07
CA SER A 63 32.65 -16.29 18.95
C SER A 63 31.84 -17.61 18.84
N SER A 64 30.63 -17.68 19.37
CA SER A 64 29.78 -18.86 19.24
C SER A 64 29.03 -18.90 17.88
N GLU A 65 28.66 -17.76 17.31
CA GLU A 65 28.08 -17.68 15.98
C GLU A 65 29.11 -17.93 14.88
N ASP A 66 30.31 -17.38 15.01
CA ASP A 66 31.42 -17.64 14.07
C ASP A 66 31.86 -19.11 14.08
N ALA A 67 31.87 -19.77 15.23
CA ALA A 67 32.16 -21.19 15.34
C ALA A 67 31.08 -22.08 14.71
N LEU A 68 29.79 -21.70 14.83
CA LEU A 68 28.69 -22.38 14.17
C LEU A 68 28.71 -22.15 12.65
N LEU A 69 28.95 -20.92 12.21
CA LEU A 69 29.10 -20.55 10.81
C LEU A 69 30.33 -21.21 10.15
N SER A 70 31.45 -21.31 10.84
CA SER A 70 32.64 -22.00 10.34
C SER A 70 32.43 -23.51 10.22
N SER A 71 31.71 -24.14 11.16
CA SER A 71 31.39 -25.56 11.09
C SER A 71 30.39 -25.89 9.99
N VAL A 72 29.39 -25.01 9.75
CA VAL A 72 28.42 -25.16 8.65
C VAL A 72 29.06 -24.82 7.29
N SER A 73 29.93 -23.83 7.22
CA SER A 73 30.68 -23.47 6.00
C SER A 73 31.64 -24.59 5.61
N SER A 74 32.36 -25.22 6.58
CA SER A 74 33.23 -26.36 6.32
C SER A 74 32.48 -27.64 5.92
N MET A 75 31.24 -27.81 6.37
CA MET A 75 30.35 -28.91 5.90
C MET A 75 29.86 -28.66 4.47
N LEU A 76 29.68 -27.43 4.06
CA LEU A 76 29.27 -27.07 2.70
C LEU A 76 30.45 -27.06 1.70
N GLU A 77 31.64 -26.65 2.13
CA GLU A 77 32.87 -26.68 1.30
C GLU A 77 33.32 -28.12 0.96
N ASN A 78 33.07 -29.08 1.87
CA ASN A 78 33.38 -30.50 1.63
C ASN A 78 32.36 -31.23 0.78
N ALA A 79 31.22 -30.61 0.46
CA ALA A 79 30.11 -31.27 -0.20
C ALA A 79 29.90 -30.86 -1.66
N GLY A 80 30.83 -30.38 -2.41
CA GLY A 80 30.80 -30.07 -3.87
C GLY A 80 29.60 -30.52 -4.75
N ILE A 81 28.53 -31.00 -4.13
CA ILE A 81 27.31 -31.53 -4.71
C ILE A 81 26.14 -30.73 -4.12
N PRO A 82 25.25 -30.16 -4.95
CA PRO A 82 24.00 -29.56 -4.44
C PRO A 82 23.26 -30.60 -3.61
N ALA A 83 23.01 -30.30 -2.33
CA ALA A 83 22.30 -31.19 -1.45
C ALA A 83 20.87 -31.38 -1.99
N SER A 84 20.61 -32.51 -2.63
CA SER A 84 19.26 -32.96 -3.02
C SER A 84 18.40 -33.29 -1.79
N THR A 85 19.02 -33.34 -0.61
CA THR A 85 18.38 -33.57 0.68
C THR A 85 18.54 -32.35 1.58
N LYS A 86 17.49 -32.02 2.34
CA LYS A 86 17.49 -30.91 3.29
C LYS A 86 18.66 -31.08 4.28
N PRO A 87 19.54 -30.08 4.42
CA PRO A 87 20.66 -30.15 5.37
C PRO A 87 20.13 -30.22 6.81
N LYS A 88 20.96 -30.68 7.73
CA LYS A 88 20.63 -30.60 9.17
C LYS A 88 20.67 -29.13 9.58
N LEU A 89 19.50 -28.54 9.82
CA LEU A 89 19.34 -27.15 10.19
C LEU A 89 19.53 -26.95 11.70
N PRO A 90 19.98 -25.76 12.16
CA PRO A 90 19.93 -25.39 13.56
C PRO A 90 18.53 -25.55 14.14
N LYS A 91 18.45 -25.85 15.44
CA LYS A 91 17.16 -25.94 16.12
C LYS A 91 16.54 -24.54 16.22
N ALA A 92 15.30 -24.43 15.81
CA ALA A 92 14.46 -23.26 15.97
C ALA A 92 13.09 -23.72 16.47
N ASP A 93 12.42 -22.90 17.28
CA ASP A 93 11.09 -23.24 17.81
C ASP A 93 10.00 -23.07 16.74
N LEU A 94 10.22 -22.16 15.79
CA LEU A 94 9.26 -21.82 14.72
C LEU A 94 9.98 -21.74 13.36
N THR A 95 9.21 -21.93 12.30
CA THR A 95 9.67 -21.75 10.92
C THR A 95 8.65 -20.93 10.13
N ALA A 96 9.14 -20.14 9.17
CA ALA A 96 8.29 -19.42 8.20
C ALA A 96 8.89 -19.57 6.80
N ASP A 97 8.01 -19.71 5.80
CA ASP A 97 8.39 -19.81 4.39
C ASP A 97 8.00 -18.54 3.66
N PHE A 98 8.95 -17.94 2.95
CA PHE A 98 8.74 -16.87 1.98
C PHE A 98 8.85 -17.48 0.58
N THR A 99 7.76 -17.50 -0.16
CA THR A 99 7.66 -18.15 -1.48
C THR A 99 7.15 -17.20 -2.53
N TRP A 100 7.35 -17.54 -3.81
CA TRP A 100 6.69 -16.83 -4.90
C TRP A 100 5.19 -17.15 -4.93
N ASP A 101 4.38 -16.16 -5.36
CA ASP A 101 2.92 -16.35 -5.51
C ASP A 101 2.56 -17.22 -6.74
N ALA A 102 3.51 -17.43 -7.66
CA ALA A 102 3.36 -18.23 -8.87
C ALA A 102 4.68 -18.91 -9.27
N PRO A 103 4.63 -20.00 -10.06
CA PRO A 103 5.84 -20.60 -10.60
C PRO A 103 6.68 -19.60 -11.39
N GLN A 104 8.00 -19.64 -11.22
CA GLN A 104 8.94 -18.78 -11.94
C GLN A 104 9.53 -19.51 -13.13
N ILE A 105 9.73 -18.82 -14.23
CA ILE A 105 10.30 -19.38 -15.46
C ILE A 105 11.48 -18.49 -15.90
N LEU A 106 12.67 -19.04 -15.82
CA LEU A 106 13.88 -18.46 -16.42
C LEU A 106 13.99 -18.94 -17.86
N LYS A 107 14.08 -18.02 -18.82
CA LYS A 107 14.16 -18.31 -20.26
C LYS A 107 15.41 -17.71 -20.86
N GLY A 108 15.93 -18.36 -21.91
CA GLY A 108 17.11 -17.91 -22.65
C GLY A 108 18.42 -18.20 -21.91
N ILE A 109 19.50 -17.57 -22.40
CA ILE A 109 20.87 -17.82 -21.90
C ILE A 109 21.05 -17.31 -20.47
N TYR A 110 20.61 -16.07 -20.24
CA TYR A 110 20.71 -15.39 -18.93
C TYR A 110 19.36 -14.85 -18.52
N SER A 111 18.91 -15.28 -17.37
CA SER A 111 17.68 -14.76 -16.78
C SER A 111 17.72 -14.89 -15.26
N SER A 112 16.90 -14.11 -14.57
CA SER A 112 16.85 -14.13 -13.11
C SER A 112 15.42 -13.99 -12.59
N ALA A 113 15.20 -14.49 -11.37
CA ALA A 113 13.99 -14.30 -10.60
C ALA A 113 14.35 -13.72 -9.23
N ASP A 114 13.59 -12.72 -8.80
CA ASP A 114 13.75 -12.05 -7.51
C ASP A 114 12.63 -12.46 -6.56
N LEU A 115 12.97 -12.75 -5.32
CA LEU A 115 12.05 -12.94 -4.21
C LEU A 115 12.32 -11.89 -3.14
N TYR A 116 11.31 -11.10 -2.82
CA TYR A 116 11.38 -10.05 -1.81
C TYR A 116 10.77 -10.55 -0.50
N PHE A 117 11.49 -10.38 0.61
CA PHE A 117 10.99 -10.74 1.93
C PHE A 117 11.50 -9.80 3.02
N SER A 118 10.70 -9.61 4.07
CA SER A 118 11.04 -8.80 5.23
C SER A 118 10.90 -9.61 6.50
N LEU A 119 11.82 -9.42 7.43
CA LEU A 119 11.84 -10.16 8.70
C LEU A 119 11.12 -9.35 9.78
N PRO A 120 10.17 -9.96 10.52
CA PRO A 120 9.56 -9.30 11.66
C PRO A 120 10.57 -8.99 12.76
N LYS A 121 10.48 -7.79 13.35
CA LYS A 121 11.38 -7.30 14.40
C LYS A 121 11.40 -8.16 15.67
N TYR A 122 10.34 -8.92 15.93
CA TYR A 122 10.17 -9.78 17.09
C TYR A 122 10.73 -11.20 16.91
N TRP A 123 11.39 -11.47 15.76
CA TRP A 123 12.06 -12.74 15.51
C TRP A 123 13.52 -12.72 15.93
N SER A 124 13.94 -13.74 16.67
CA SER A 124 15.34 -14.12 16.84
C SER A 124 15.68 -15.20 15.83
N THR A 125 16.19 -14.81 14.67
CA THR A 125 16.44 -15.72 13.55
C THR A 125 17.60 -16.67 13.84
N LYS A 126 17.48 -17.94 13.48
CA LYS A 126 18.47 -19.00 13.71
C LYS A 126 19.14 -19.46 12.42
N TYR A 127 18.37 -19.53 11.32
CA TYR A 127 18.91 -19.91 10.02
C TYR A 127 18.01 -19.40 8.89
N PHE A 128 18.60 -19.35 7.70
CA PHE A 128 17.95 -19.05 6.43
C PHE A 128 18.33 -20.12 5.43
N CYS A 129 17.36 -20.81 4.87
CA CYS A 129 17.59 -21.87 3.91
C CYS A 129 16.77 -21.66 2.65
N VAL A 130 17.44 -21.51 1.49
CA VAL A 130 16.73 -21.56 0.20
C VAL A 130 16.33 -22.99 -0.05
N LYS A 131 15.06 -23.19 -0.33
CA LYS A 131 14.49 -24.43 -0.85
C LYS A 131 14.03 -24.17 -2.26
N LEU A 132 14.64 -24.85 -3.24
CA LEU A 132 14.28 -24.70 -4.63
C LEU A 132 13.84 -26.05 -5.21
N GLU A 133 12.59 -26.11 -5.65
CA GLU A 133 12.07 -27.22 -6.46
C GLU A 133 12.09 -26.79 -7.92
N TYR A 134 12.91 -27.44 -8.74
CA TYR A 134 13.15 -27.00 -10.12
C TYR A 134 13.00 -28.12 -11.16
N ARG A 135 12.75 -27.69 -12.39
CA ARG A 135 12.84 -28.49 -13.60
C ARG A 135 13.60 -27.72 -14.67
N VAL A 136 14.29 -28.44 -15.54
CA VAL A 136 15.03 -27.89 -16.68
C VAL A 136 14.54 -28.49 -17.98
N SER A 137 14.72 -27.77 -19.09
CA SER A 137 14.44 -28.29 -20.44
C SER A 137 15.25 -29.54 -20.73
N GLN A 138 14.63 -30.52 -21.39
CA GLN A 138 15.30 -31.73 -21.83
C GLN A 138 16.47 -31.48 -22.78
N LEU A 139 16.47 -30.35 -23.46
CA LEU A 139 17.51 -29.94 -24.41
C LEU A 139 18.82 -29.52 -23.75
N ILE A 140 18.79 -29.26 -22.44
CA ILE A 140 19.96 -28.84 -21.63
C ILE A 140 20.83 -30.04 -21.17
N LYS A 141 20.49 -31.26 -21.51
CA LYS A 141 20.97 -32.50 -20.90
C LYS A 141 22.49 -32.63 -20.70
N ASN A 142 23.30 -32.11 -21.59
CA ASN A 142 24.77 -32.28 -21.58
C ASN A 142 25.55 -30.97 -21.62
N MET A 143 24.88 -29.84 -21.32
CA MET A 143 25.49 -28.53 -21.34
C MET A 143 25.77 -28.01 -19.94
N PRO A 144 26.81 -27.16 -19.77
CA PRO A 144 27.04 -26.48 -18.50
C PRO A 144 25.92 -25.46 -18.24
N CYS A 145 24.96 -25.84 -17.44
CA CYS A 145 23.91 -24.94 -16.94
C CYS A 145 24.12 -24.70 -15.47
N THR A 146 24.02 -23.46 -15.04
CA THR A 146 24.27 -23.08 -13.64
C THR A 146 23.18 -22.18 -13.09
N LEU A 147 22.93 -22.30 -11.80
CA LEU A 147 22.21 -21.31 -11.02
C LEU A 147 23.18 -20.60 -10.08
N THR A 148 23.05 -19.30 -9.99
CA THR A 148 23.77 -18.47 -9.01
C THR A 148 22.76 -17.82 -8.08
N PHE A 149 22.99 -17.93 -6.78
CA PHE A 149 22.16 -17.40 -5.72
C PHE A 149 22.82 -16.16 -5.13
N ALA A 150 22.12 -15.06 -5.12
CA ALA A 150 22.56 -13.82 -4.51
C ALA A 150 21.52 -13.32 -3.51
N ILE A 151 21.98 -12.74 -2.40
CA ILE A 151 21.14 -12.04 -1.44
C ILE A 151 21.57 -10.58 -1.37
N ASN A 152 20.61 -9.67 -1.49
CA ASN A 152 20.89 -8.23 -1.47
C ASN A 152 22.00 -7.82 -2.47
N LYS A 153 21.99 -8.41 -3.67
CA LYS A 153 22.99 -8.24 -4.75
C LYS A 153 24.35 -8.87 -4.47
N GLN A 154 24.54 -9.60 -3.37
CA GLN A 154 25.80 -10.29 -3.07
C GLN A 154 25.66 -11.78 -3.41
N PRO A 155 26.36 -12.32 -4.42
CA PRO A 155 26.39 -13.74 -4.71
C PRO A 155 27.01 -14.53 -3.54
N PHE A 156 26.40 -15.65 -3.17
CA PHE A 156 26.90 -16.48 -2.06
C PHE A 156 26.98 -17.97 -2.40
N TYR A 157 26.30 -18.41 -3.47
CA TYR A 157 26.36 -19.80 -3.88
C TYR A 157 26.13 -19.94 -5.38
N SER A 158 26.76 -20.93 -6.01
CA SER A 158 26.50 -21.32 -7.40
C SER A 158 26.54 -22.83 -7.53
N CYS A 159 25.66 -23.39 -8.33
CA CYS A 159 25.64 -24.82 -8.60
C CYS A 159 25.36 -25.10 -10.08
N GLN A 160 25.81 -26.27 -10.53
CA GLN A 160 25.53 -26.77 -11.84
C GLN A 160 24.19 -27.52 -11.83
N LEU A 161 23.33 -27.24 -12.81
CA LEU A 161 22.07 -27.95 -13.00
C LEU A 161 22.30 -29.28 -13.71
N THR A 162 21.59 -30.31 -13.27
CA THR A 162 21.55 -31.60 -13.92
C THR A 162 20.12 -31.90 -14.39
N TYR A 163 20.00 -32.34 -15.65
CA TYR A 163 18.73 -32.87 -16.15
C TYR A 163 18.46 -34.25 -15.54
N LYS A 164 17.31 -34.42 -14.90
CA LYS A 164 16.78 -35.72 -14.51
C LYS A 164 15.38 -35.91 -15.11
N ASN A 165 15.15 -37.03 -15.75
CA ASN A 165 13.89 -37.32 -16.45
C ASN A 165 12.66 -37.09 -15.60
N ASN A 166 11.89 -36.03 -15.90
CA ASN A 166 10.58 -35.69 -15.34
C ASN A 166 10.43 -35.70 -13.80
N GLU A 167 11.52 -35.88 -13.07
CA GLU A 167 11.51 -35.84 -11.61
C GLU A 167 11.64 -34.41 -11.11
N LYS A 168 10.99 -34.13 -9.99
CA LYS A 168 11.20 -32.92 -9.21
C LYS A 168 12.60 -32.95 -8.63
N ASN A 169 13.40 -31.94 -8.97
CA ASN A 169 14.72 -31.78 -8.41
C ASN A 169 14.71 -30.74 -7.30
N PHE A 170 15.45 -30.98 -6.24
CA PHE A 170 15.53 -30.08 -5.10
C PHE A 170 16.95 -29.58 -4.91
N ILE A 171 17.08 -28.32 -4.59
CA ILE A 171 18.30 -27.67 -4.11
C ILE A 171 17.99 -27.03 -2.78
N TYR A 172 18.84 -27.28 -1.79
CA TYR A 172 18.81 -26.61 -0.49
C TYR A 172 20.12 -25.85 -0.30
N VAL A 173 20.05 -24.56 0.00
CA VAL A 173 21.22 -23.70 0.19
C VAL A 173 21.04 -22.85 1.44
N LEU A 174 22.02 -22.90 2.36
CA LEU A 174 22.01 -22.01 3.52
C LEU A 174 22.50 -20.61 3.12
N ILE A 175 21.75 -19.60 3.52
CA ILE A 175 22.13 -18.19 3.32
C ILE A 175 22.98 -17.77 4.53
N PRO A 176 24.18 -17.21 4.32
CA PRO A 176 24.97 -16.63 5.41
C PRO A 176 24.21 -15.48 6.10
N ALA A 177 24.00 -15.58 7.40
CA ALA A 177 23.21 -14.61 8.17
C ALA A 177 23.72 -13.17 8.04
N LYS A 178 25.04 -12.99 7.90
CA LYS A 178 25.68 -11.68 7.70
C LYS A 178 25.25 -10.94 6.41
N LEU A 179 24.66 -11.63 5.44
CA LEU A 179 24.18 -11.04 4.21
C LEU A 179 22.72 -10.58 4.32
N ILE A 180 22.02 -10.99 5.37
CA ILE A 180 20.63 -10.65 5.63
C ILE A 180 20.57 -9.31 6.37
N LYS A 181 19.75 -8.42 5.85
CA LYS A 181 19.41 -7.18 6.54
C LYS A 181 18.36 -7.50 7.61
N ASN A 182 18.73 -7.34 8.85
CA ASN A 182 17.87 -7.55 10.01
C ASN A 182 17.81 -6.28 10.87
N ASP A 183 17.85 -5.12 10.23
CA ASP A 183 17.79 -3.83 10.90
C ASP A 183 16.37 -3.58 11.42
N ARG A 184 16.27 -2.84 12.52
CA ARG A 184 14.99 -2.49 13.17
C ARG A 184 14.07 -1.65 12.28
N GLU A 185 14.59 -1.08 11.20
CA GLU A 185 13.85 -0.38 10.17
C GLU A 185 13.57 -1.36 9.04
N SER A 186 12.33 -1.68 8.78
CA SER A 186 11.74 -2.57 7.75
C SER A 186 12.62 -2.80 6.50
N SER A 187 13.74 -3.50 6.66
CA SER A 187 14.65 -3.76 5.54
C SER A 187 14.13 -4.94 4.72
N THR A 188 13.80 -4.66 3.48
CA THR A 188 13.48 -5.71 2.52
C THR A 188 14.76 -6.41 2.10
N ASN A 189 14.77 -7.73 2.18
CA ASN A 189 15.78 -8.59 1.62
C ASN A 189 15.34 -9.07 0.24
N THR A 190 16.29 -9.21 -0.68
CA THR A 190 16.04 -9.71 -2.04
C THR A 190 16.90 -10.94 -2.28
N LEU A 191 16.27 -12.10 -2.44
CA LEU A 191 16.92 -13.28 -3.00
C LEU A 191 16.81 -13.21 -4.50
N THR A 192 17.95 -13.17 -5.21
CA THR A 192 18.03 -13.25 -6.67
C THR A 192 18.58 -14.61 -7.06
N ILE A 193 17.86 -15.33 -7.90
CA ILE A 193 18.34 -16.58 -8.52
C ILE A 193 18.56 -16.31 -10.00
N SER A 194 19.82 -16.31 -10.42
CA SER A 194 20.22 -16.11 -11.81
C SER A 194 20.59 -17.44 -12.47
N GLY A 195 19.99 -17.69 -13.62
CA GLY A 195 20.25 -18.87 -14.45
C GLY A 195 21.17 -18.53 -15.62
N TYR A 196 22.11 -19.42 -15.87
CA TYR A 196 22.82 -19.53 -17.13
C TYR A 196 22.51 -20.87 -17.74
N ALA A 197 21.84 -20.91 -18.89
CA ALA A 197 21.40 -22.14 -19.53
C ALA A 197 21.63 -22.09 -21.04
N ARG A 198 22.21 -23.15 -21.58
CA ARG A 198 22.44 -23.27 -23.02
C ARG A 198 21.84 -24.54 -23.57
N LEU A 199 21.36 -24.46 -24.82
CA LEU A 199 20.95 -25.61 -25.59
C LEU A 199 22.18 -26.29 -26.13
N TYR A 200 22.18 -27.62 -26.18
CA TYR A 200 23.32 -28.40 -26.67
C TYR A 200 23.57 -28.22 -28.17
N ASN A 201 24.83 -27.93 -28.55
CA ASN A 201 25.29 -28.07 -29.92
C ASN A 201 26.79 -28.32 -29.99
N ASP A 202 27.19 -29.39 -30.67
CA ASP A 202 28.59 -29.75 -30.88
C ASP A 202 29.25 -28.98 -32.06
N GLN A 203 28.51 -28.40 -32.97
CA GLN A 203 29.04 -27.96 -34.26
C GLN A 203 28.47 -26.64 -34.82
N GLY A 204 28.04 -25.70 -34.00
CA GLY A 204 27.55 -24.43 -34.52
C GLY A 204 26.85 -23.57 -33.50
N CYS A 205 26.49 -22.35 -33.92
CA CYS A 205 25.72 -21.44 -33.10
C CYS A 205 24.26 -21.84 -33.13
N ILE A 206 23.68 -22.17 -31.98
CA ILE A 206 22.24 -22.38 -31.81
C ILE A 206 21.63 -21.11 -31.27
N ASP A 207 20.38 -20.86 -31.64
CA ASP A 207 19.53 -19.86 -31.00
C ASP A 207 19.16 -20.30 -29.56
N ASP A 208 20.05 -19.99 -28.64
CA ASP A 208 19.89 -20.25 -27.23
C ASP A 208 18.76 -19.38 -26.58
N GLU A 209 18.29 -18.36 -27.29
CA GLU A 209 17.13 -17.54 -26.88
C GLU A 209 15.78 -18.18 -27.24
N SER A 210 15.82 -19.38 -27.84
CA SER A 210 14.65 -20.18 -28.10
C SER A 210 13.79 -20.37 -26.83
N ASN A 211 12.47 -20.29 -26.96
CA ASN A 211 11.51 -20.61 -25.88
C ASN A 211 11.66 -22.03 -25.32
N ALA A 212 12.43 -22.91 -26.00
CA ALA A 212 12.78 -24.25 -25.52
C ALA A 212 13.91 -24.22 -24.47
N ASN A 213 14.63 -23.12 -24.32
CA ASN A 213 15.65 -22.94 -23.30
C ASN A 213 15.03 -22.36 -22.02
N TRP A 214 14.73 -23.23 -21.06
CA TRP A 214 14.04 -22.81 -19.84
C TRP A 214 14.46 -23.61 -18.60
N VAL A 215 14.40 -22.91 -17.47
CA VAL A 215 14.43 -23.47 -16.10
C VAL A 215 13.20 -22.97 -15.35
N THR A 216 12.46 -23.85 -14.69
CA THR A 216 11.29 -23.46 -13.91
C THR A 216 11.48 -23.77 -12.44
N PHE A 217 10.96 -22.91 -11.58
CA PHE A 217 10.84 -23.11 -10.13
C PHE A 217 9.37 -23.21 -9.76
N SER A 218 9.04 -24.17 -8.88
CA SER A 218 7.66 -24.27 -8.38
C SER A 218 7.33 -23.12 -7.42
N GLU A 219 6.05 -22.86 -7.22
CA GLU A 219 5.54 -21.88 -6.23
C GLU A 219 5.93 -22.24 -4.78
N ALA A 220 6.26 -23.51 -4.50
CA ALA A 220 6.74 -23.96 -3.19
C ALA A 220 8.23 -23.67 -2.94
N SER A 221 8.90 -23.05 -3.92
CA SER A 221 10.29 -22.62 -3.80
C SER A 221 10.38 -21.28 -3.08
N GLY A 222 11.46 -21.06 -2.33
CA GLY A 222 11.67 -19.79 -1.62
C GLY A 222 12.69 -19.89 -0.50
N VAL A 223 12.51 -19.08 0.54
CA VAL A 223 13.38 -19.01 1.72
C VAL A 223 12.62 -19.51 2.94
N GLU A 224 13.10 -20.61 3.53
CA GLU A 224 12.68 -21.04 4.87
C GLU A 224 13.54 -20.32 5.91
N VAL A 225 12.89 -19.71 6.89
CA VAL A 225 13.54 -19.03 8.02
C VAL A 225 13.20 -19.74 9.31
N GLY A 226 14.21 -20.23 10.05
CA GLY A 226 14.04 -20.73 11.40
C GLY A 226 14.26 -19.62 12.41
N TYR A 227 13.37 -19.48 13.40
CA TYR A 227 13.42 -18.40 14.38
C TYR A 227 12.78 -18.80 15.72
N ASP A 228 13.16 -18.04 16.76
CA ASP A 228 12.46 -18.03 18.04
C ASP A 228 11.81 -16.66 18.24
N LEU A 229 10.84 -16.55 19.13
CA LEU A 229 10.27 -15.26 19.53
C LEU A 229 11.19 -14.58 20.55
N LEU A 230 11.36 -13.26 20.43
CA LEU A 230 12.06 -12.47 21.43
C LEU A 230 11.32 -12.52 22.78
N ALA A 231 12.07 -12.57 23.90
CA ALA A 231 11.52 -12.71 25.25
C ALA A 231 10.59 -11.55 25.68
N HIS A 232 10.85 -10.33 25.21
CA HIS A 232 10.06 -9.14 25.52
C HIS A 232 9.29 -8.71 24.28
N HIS A 233 8.09 -9.27 24.08
CA HIS A 233 7.28 -9.08 22.88
C HIS A 233 5.98 -8.29 23.07
N ASN A 234 5.64 -7.84 24.30
CA ASN A 234 4.52 -6.95 24.57
C ASN A 234 4.93 -5.48 24.32
N ARG A 235 5.36 -5.16 23.09
CA ARG A 235 5.78 -3.82 22.68
C ARG A 235 4.88 -3.33 21.55
N ILE A 236 4.59 -2.05 21.57
CA ILE A 236 3.72 -1.42 20.56
C ILE A 236 4.36 -1.45 19.17
N ASP A 237 5.70 -1.27 19.08
CA ASP A 237 6.41 -1.30 17.79
C ASP A 237 6.43 -2.68 17.10
N TYR A 238 6.00 -3.72 17.78
CA TYR A 238 5.83 -5.05 17.19
C TYR A 238 4.43 -5.28 16.61
N TYR A 239 3.46 -4.36 16.86
CA TYR A 239 2.15 -4.47 16.25
C TYR A 239 2.25 -4.64 14.72
N PRO A 240 1.48 -5.55 14.08
CA PRO A 240 0.29 -6.25 14.60
C PRO A 240 0.56 -7.53 15.40
N TYR A 241 1.83 -7.89 15.67
CA TYR A 241 2.14 -9.02 16.55
C TYR A 241 1.67 -8.72 18.00
N PRO A 242 1.10 -9.69 18.73
CA PRO A 242 0.82 -11.08 18.37
C PRO A 242 -0.60 -11.30 17.82
N PHE A 243 -1.38 -10.24 17.55
CA PHE A 243 -2.75 -10.34 17.03
C PHE A 243 -2.79 -10.95 15.64
N LEU A 244 -1.78 -10.64 14.80
CA LEU A 244 -1.43 -11.36 13.59
C LEU A 244 0.04 -11.77 13.67
N SER A 245 0.31 -13.03 13.40
CA SER A 245 1.66 -13.62 13.49
C SER A 245 1.72 -14.86 12.60
N SER A 246 2.91 -15.43 12.42
CA SER A 246 3.10 -16.63 11.59
C SER A 246 2.25 -17.83 12.03
N ASP A 247 1.98 -17.95 13.33
CA ASP A 247 1.10 -18.99 13.90
C ASP A 247 -0.38 -18.59 13.94
N ASN A 248 -0.70 -17.35 13.61
CA ASN A 248 -2.08 -16.81 13.59
C ASN A 248 -2.28 -15.87 12.38
N GLN A 249 -1.88 -16.28 11.19
CA GLN A 249 -1.96 -15.45 9.97
C GLN A 249 -3.38 -15.05 9.59
N SER A 250 -4.36 -15.94 9.83
CA SER A 250 -5.78 -15.66 9.56
C SER A 250 -6.49 -14.91 10.68
N GLY A 251 -5.81 -14.62 11.80
CA GLY A 251 -6.43 -14.01 12.98
C GLY A 251 -7.45 -14.90 13.69
N ALA A 252 -7.31 -16.23 13.59
CA ALA A 252 -8.27 -17.18 14.19
C ALA A 252 -8.46 -16.99 15.70
N ASP A 253 -7.39 -16.64 16.41
CA ASP A 253 -7.38 -16.39 17.84
C ASP A 253 -7.60 -14.92 18.21
N THR A 254 -7.86 -14.04 17.23
CA THR A 254 -7.91 -12.59 17.44
C THR A 254 -9.33 -12.05 17.36
N ALA A 255 -9.68 -11.17 18.30
CA ALA A 255 -10.88 -10.35 18.22
C ALA A 255 -10.55 -8.87 18.53
N VAL A 256 -11.13 -7.97 17.76
CA VAL A 256 -11.27 -6.57 18.15
C VAL A 256 -12.56 -6.47 18.94
N THR A 257 -12.49 -6.01 20.18
CA THR A 257 -13.63 -6.04 21.10
C THR A 257 -14.02 -4.65 21.54
N VAL A 258 -15.31 -4.45 21.75
CA VAL A 258 -15.87 -3.22 22.29
C VAL A 258 -16.68 -3.53 23.56
N ALA A 259 -16.98 -2.53 24.36
CA ALA A 259 -17.89 -2.70 25.49
C ALA A 259 -19.28 -3.16 25.00
N ASP A 260 -20.02 -3.90 25.85
CA ASP A 260 -21.36 -4.39 25.49
C ASP A 260 -22.36 -3.23 25.28
N THR A 261 -22.04 -2.05 25.81
CA THR A 261 -22.82 -0.80 25.71
C THR A 261 -22.13 0.23 24.81
N ALA A 262 -21.27 -0.22 23.88
CA ALA A 262 -20.42 0.65 23.08
C ALA A 262 -21.21 1.73 22.32
N GLN A 263 -20.65 2.95 22.32
CA GLN A 263 -21.11 4.09 21.54
C GLN A 263 -20.60 3.99 20.10
N ASN A 264 -21.13 4.80 19.21
CA ASN A 264 -20.77 4.79 17.78
C ASN A 264 -19.27 5.05 17.55
N GLU A 265 -18.65 5.92 18.35
CA GLU A 265 -17.24 6.28 18.28
C GLU A 265 -16.33 5.12 18.70
N GLU A 266 -16.73 4.32 19.69
CA GLU A 266 -16.00 3.11 20.11
C GLU A 266 -16.04 2.05 18.99
N ILE A 267 -17.22 1.87 18.37
CA ILE A 267 -17.40 0.98 17.22
C ILE A 267 -16.58 1.48 16.03
N ALA A 268 -16.58 2.79 15.75
CA ALA A 268 -15.79 3.36 14.66
C ALA A 268 -14.29 3.09 14.84
N ALA A 269 -13.77 3.30 16.04
CA ALA A 269 -12.38 3.01 16.37
C ALA A 269 -12.07 1.51 16.21
N ALA A 270 -12.95 0.62 16.68
CA ALA A 270 -12.79 -0.82 16.50
C ALA A 270 -12.80 -1.24 15.02
N MET A 271 -13.66 -0.63 14.19
CA MET A 271 -13.72 -0.86 12.76
C MET A 271 -12.43 -0.42 12.04
N MET A 272 -11.85 0.71 12.44
CA MET A 272 -10.58 1.18 11.89
C MET A 272 -9.43 0.23 12.24
N ILE A 273 -9.38 -0.27 13.47
CA ILE A 273 -8.38 -1.24 13.92
C ILE A 273 -8.54 -2.57 13.18
N MET A 274 -9.77 -3.07 13.04
CA MET A 274 -10.08 -4.25 12.26
C MET A 274 -9.63 -4.11 10.80
N THR A 275 -9.84 -2.94 10.21
CA THR A 275 -9.38 -2.59 8.86
C THR A 275 -7.85 -2.63 8.76
N GLY A 276 -7.14 -2.06 9.73
CA GLY A 276 -5.68 -2.10 9.81
C GLY A 276 -5.13 -3.53 9.93
N LEU A 277 -5.78 -4.39 10.73
CA LEU A 277 -5.44 -5.82 10.80
C LEU A 277 -5.70 -6.54 9.47
N GLY A 278 -6.84 -6.27 8.83
CA GLY A 278 -7.22 -6.87 7.55
C GLY A 278 -6.23 -6.60 6.41
N LYS A 279 -5.51 -5.47 6.44
CA LYS A 279 -4.43 -5.17 5.48
C LYS A 279 -3.21 -6.08 5.62
N ASN A 280 -2.96 -6.58 6.81
CA ASN A 280 -1.79 -7.39 7.13
C ASN A 280 -2.04 -8.89 6.93
N THR A 281 -3.18 -9.28 6.40
CA THR A 281 -3.51 -10.67 6.10
C THR A 281 -4.25 -10.79 4.77
N LYS A 282 -3.92 -11.81 3.98
CA LYS A 282 -4.65 -12.19 2.75
C LYS A 282 -5.95 -12.95 3.06
N ASP A 283 -6.08 -13.46 4.27
CA ASP A 283 -7.23 -14.24 4.75
C ASP A 283 -7.71 -13.73 6.10
N ASN A 284 -8.72 -12.89 6.09
CA ASN A 284 -9.35 -12.33 7.29
C ASN A 284 -10.60 -13.11 7.76
N ASN A 285 -10.77 -14.35 7.28
CA ASN A 285 -11.94 -15.19 7.58
C ASN A 285 -12.23 -15.34 9.07
N ASN A 286 -11.22 -15.22 9.90
CA ASN A 286 -11.33 -15.48 11.34
C ASN A 286 -11.21 -14.22 12.19
N LEU A 287 -10.80 -13.09 11.60
CA LEU A 287 -10.85 -11.80 12.31
C LEU A 287 -12.31 -11.45 12.62
N ALA A 288 -12.58 -11.03 13.85
CA ALA A 288 -13.91 -10.68 14.31
C ALA A 288 -13.93 -9.34 15.05
N VAL A 289 -15.07 -8.66 14.95
CA VAL A 289 -15.43 -7.56 15.85
C VAL A 289 -16.60 -8.06 16.71
N SER A 290 -16.45 -8.01 18.04
CA SER A 290 -17.46 -8.53 18.96
C SER A 290 -17.54 -7.71 20.25
N SER A 291 -18.56 -7.96 21.06
CA SER A 291 -18.55 -7.48 22.42
C SER A 291 -17.48 -8.20 23.25
N TRP A 292 -17.03 -7.57 24.33
CA TRP A 292 -16.04 -8.15 25.24
C TRP A 292 -16.51 -9.49 25.82
N GLN A 293 -17.77 -9.54 26.27
CA GLN A 293 -18.35 -10.74 26.85
C GLN A 293 -18.41 -11.92 25.87
N GLU A 294 -18.79 -11.65 24.61
CA GLU A 294 -18.82 -12.66 23.56
C GLU A 294 -17.43 -13.17 23.20
N ALA A 295 -16.42 -12.29 23.09
CA ALA A 295 -15.04 -12.69 22.83
C ALA A 295 -14.50 -13.63 23.92
N GLN A 296 -14.79 -13.33 25.21
CA GLN A 296 -14.38 -14.18 26.31
C GLN A 296 -15.04 -15.57 26.27
N SER A 297 -16.30 -15.63 25.86
CA SER A 297 -17.04 -16.91 25.73
C SER A 297 -16.65 -17.72 24.50
N SER A 298 -16.22 -17.05 23.42
CA SER A 298 -15.79 -17.69 22.16
C SER A 298 -14.38 -18.29 22.21
N GLY A 299 -13.65 -18.09 23.32
CA GLY A 299 -12.31 -18.63 23.52
C GLY A 299 -11.19 -17.91 22.74
N LYS A 300 -11.45 -16.72 22.21
CA LYS A 300 -10.41 -15.88 21.58
C LYS A 300 -9.34 -15.49 22.60
N ARG A 301 -8.09 -15.82 22.29
CA ARG A 301 -6.95 -15.62 23.22
C ARG A 301 -6.24 -14.29 23.03
N ARG A 302 -6.39 -13.64 21.89
CA ARG A 302 -5.68 -12.40 21.54
C ARG A 302 -6.73 -11.31 21.33
N ASN A 303 -6.79 -10.35 22.24
CA ASN A 303 -7.86 -9.36 22.22
C ASN A 303 -7.31 -7.94 22.13
N ILE A 304 -7.95 -7.11 21.29
CA ILE A 304 -7.76 -5.67 21.26
C ILE A 304 -9.06 -5.07 21.75
N LEU A 305 -9.06 -4.52 22.95
CA LEU A 305 -10.23 -3.94 23.59
C LEU A 305 -10.25 -2.44 23.41
N VAL A 306 -11.31 -1.93 22.79
CA VAL A 306 -11.56 -0.51 22.58
C VAL A 306 -12.76 -0.08 23.42
N GLY A 307 -12.61 0.97 24.20
CA GLY A 307 -13.74 1.47 24.98
C GLY A 307 -13.42 2.71 25.81
N LEU A 308 -14.48 3.38 26.24
CA LEU A 308 -14.35 4.47 27.21
C LEU A 308 -13.96 3.93 28.58
N THR A 309 -13.19 4.70 29.33
CA THR A 309 -12.71 4.31 30.66
C THR A 309 -13.84 3.89 31.59
N LYS A 310 -15.00 4.54 31.49
CA LYS A 310 -16.21 4.24 32.31
C LYS A 310 -16.87 2.89 31.98
N ASP A 311 -16.68 2.42 30.71
CA ASP A 311 -17.32 1.22 30.16
C ASP A 311 -16.36 0.00 30.15
N MET A 312 -15.12 0.18 30.69
CA MET A 312 -14.13 -0.88 30.76
C MET A 312 -14.53 -1.98 31.75
N PRO A 313 -14.30 -3.26 31.41
CA PRO A 313 -14.53 -4.38 32.32
C PRO A 313 -13.82 -4.19 33.66
N SER A 314 -14.50 -4.47 34.75
CA SER A 314 -14.02 -4.20 36.13
C SER A 314 -12.67 -4.86 36.45
N GLY A 315 -12.38 -6.06 35.88
CA GLY A 315 -11.11 -6.76 36.05
C GLY A 315 -9.92 -6.05 35.36
N LEU A 316 -10.17 -5.17 34.40
CA LEU A 316 -9.13 -4.46 33.65
C LEU A 316 -8.84 -3.06 34.16
N THR A 317 -9.71 -2.50 35.01
CA THR A 317 -9.54 -1.15 35.59
C THR A 317 -8.24 -1.00 36.38
N LYS A 318 -7.74 -2.09 37.00
CA LYS A 318 -6.42 -2.11 37.68
C LYS A 318 -5.25 -1.70 36.78
N HIS A 319 -5.29 -2.03 35.49
CA HIS A 319 -4.24 -1.70 34.53
C HIS A 319 -4.30 -0.22 34.08
N ILE A 320 -5.49 0.37 34.08
CA ILE A 320 -5.76 1.74 33.61
C ILE A 320 -5.58 2.76 34.73
N GLN A 321 -5.89 2.36 35.97
CA GLN A 321 -5.90 3.26 37.15
C GLN A 321 -4.66 4.12 37.33
N PRO A 322 -3.42 3.62 37.11
CA PRO A 322 -2.20 4.44 37.24
C PRO A 322 -2.13 5.61 36.26
N TYR A 323 -2.84 5.52 35.15
CA TYR A 323 -2.76 6.44 34.01
C TYR A 323 -3.97 7.34 33.87
N ARG A 324 -5.00 7.19 34.74
CA ARG A 324 -6.30 7.85 34.59
C ARG A 324 -6.21 9.39 34.55
N SER A 325 -5.28 9.97 35.29
CA SER A 325 -5.10 11.42 35.30
C SER A 325 -4.57 11.99 33.95
N GLN A 326 -4.05 11.14 33.08
CA GLN A 326 -3.45 11.52 31.79
C GLN A 326 -4.42 11.36 30.62
N LEU A 327 -5.64 10.79 30.83
CA LEU A 327 -6.56 10.43 29.75
C LEU A 327 -7.37 11.60 29.18
N LYS A 328 -7.32 12.77 29.78
CA LYS A 328 -8.07 13.93 29.29
C LYS A 328 -7.52 14.42 27.96
N GLY A 329 -8.32 14.32 26.89
CA GLY A 329 -7.96 14.73 25.53
C GLY A 329 -6.88 13.84 24.87
N GLN A 330 -6.71 12.63 25.39
CA GLN A 330 -5.77 11.63 24.86
C GLN A 330 -6.39 10.23 24.88
N VAL A 331 -5.91 9.36 24.01
CA VAL A 331 -6.19 7.92 24.07
C VAL A 331 -4.94 7.19 24.57
N LEU A 332 -5.14 6.27 25.49
CA LEU A 332 -4.12 5.34 25.99
C LEU A 332 -4.15 4.06 25.16
N LEU A 333 -3.02 3.64 24.67
CA LEU A 333 -2.73 2.28 24.19
C LEU A 333 -1.85 1.62 25.22
N LEU A 334 -2.31 0.51 25.79
CA LEU A 334 -1.60 -0.24 26.82
C LEU A 334 -1.60 -1.73 26.51
N PHE A 335 -0.42 -2.27 26.24
CA PHE A 335 -0.25 -3.67 25.95
C PHE A 335 0.09 -4.45 27.23
N VAL A 336 -0.78 -5.36 27.62
CA VAL A 336 -0.66 -6.21 28.81
C VAL A 336 -1.00 -7.66 28.49
N ASN A 337 -0.83 -8.54 29.46
CA ASN A 337 -1.45 -9.86 29.43
C ASN A 337 -2.71 -9.84 30.32
N ASP A 338 -3.75 -10.56 29.88
CA ASP A 338 -4.93 -10.80 30.72
C ASP A 338 -4.61 -11.73 31.92
N ASP A 339 -5.56 -11.95 32.79
CA ASP A 339 -5.38 -12.82 33.98
C ASP A 339 -5.09 -14.30 33.64
N ARG A 340 -5.24 -14.69 32.35
CA ARG A 340 -4.90 -16.03 31.83
C ARG A 340 -3.53 -16.05 31.14
N GLY A 341 -2.83 -14.92 31.09
CA GLY A 341 -1.56 -14.78 30.40
C GLY A 341 -1.67 -14.51 28.90
N ASN A 342 -2.88 -14.28 28.37
CA ASN A 342 -3.07 -14.00 26.95
C ASN A 342 -2.79 -12.52 26.60
N PRO A 343 -2.27 -12.22 25.39
CA PRO A 343 -2.03 -10.87 24.95
C PRO A 343 -3.31 -10.03 24.87
N LEU A 344 -3.27 -8.84 25.44
CA LEU A 344 -4.38 -7.88 25.47
C LEU A 344 -3.85 -6.47 25.20
N LEU A 345 -4.31 -5.83 24.12
CA LEU A 345 -4.12 -4.41 23.89
C LEU A 345 -5.36 -3.65 24.37
N ILE A 346 -5.21 -2.84 25.40
CA ILE A 346 -6.25 -1.96 25.92
C ILE A 346 -6.12 -0.60 25.26
N ILE A 347 -7.20 -0.14 24.65
CA ILE A 347 -7.33 1.17 24.02
C ILE A 347 -8.47 1.91 24.70
N THR A 348 -8.14 3.00 25.42
CA THR A 348 -9.13 3.69 26.22
C THR A 348 -8.90 5.19 26.33
N SER A 349 -9.98 5.92 26.52
CA SER A 349 -9.99 7.37 26.75
C SER A 349 -11.19 7.74 27.63
N ASP A 350 -11.14 8.91 28.26
CA ASP A 350 -12.32 9.54 28.89
C ASP A 350 -13.20 10.28 27.87
N ASP A 351 -12.68 10.55 26.67
CA ASP A 351 -13.33 11.28 25.55
C ASP A 351 -13.49 10.34 24.34
N ALA A 352 -14.73 10.09 23.95
CA ALA A 352 -15.06 9.20 22.83
C ALA A 352 -14.41 9.62 21.51
N ASP A 353 -14.34 10.92 21.24
CA ASP A 353 -13.73 11.47 20.03
C ASP A 353 -12.21 11.20 19.93
N CYS A 354 -11.55 10.87 21.05
CA CYS A 354 -10.14 10.52 21.04
C CYS A 354 -9.88 9.10 20.57
N LEU A 355 -10.85 8.19 20.66
CA LEU A 355 -10.65 6.77 20.38
C LEU A 355 -10.25 6.50 18.92
N ALA A 356 -10.74 7.32 17.98
CA ALA A 356 -10.38 7.23 16.58
C ALA A 356 -8.88 7.43 16.34
N GLU A 357 -8.19 8.24 17.17
CA GLU A 357 -6.74 8.48 17.07
C GLU A 357 -5.94 7.18 17.21
N ALA A 358 -6.44 6.21 17.99
CA ALA A 358 -5.80 4.90 18.11
C ALA A 358 -5.87 4.10 16.81
N GLY A 359 -7.00 4.13 16.10
CA GLY A 359 -7.15 3.48 14.80
C GLY A 359 -6.20 4.08 13.76
N TYR A 360 -6.10 5.40 13.73
CA TYR A 360 -5.14 6.11 12.87
C TYR A 360 -3.69 5.78 13.21
N PHE A 361 -3.35 5.70 14.49
CA PHE A 361 -2.01 5.36 14.94
C PHE A 361 -1.64 3.92 14.56
N LEU A 362 -2.50 2.94 14.87
CA LEU A 362 -2.25 1.53 14.58
C LEU A 362 -2.30 1.18 13.08
N GLY A 363 -2.78 2.09 12.24
CA GLY A 363 -2.70 1.99 10.79
C GLY A 363 -1.44 2.62 10.17
N ASP A 364 -0.59 3.29 10.96
CA ASP A 364 0.62 4.00 10.51
C ASP A 364 1.88 3.33 11.03
N ASN A 365 2.49 2.48 10.20
CA ASN A 365 3.69 1.72 10.55
C ASN A 365 4.88 2.63 10.90
N GLU A 366 4.99 3.82 10.30
CA GLU A 366 6.05 4.77 10.61
C GLU A 366 5.95 5.27 12.05
N ARG A 367 4.74 5.58 12.50
CA ARG A 367 4.50 6.00 13.89
C ARG A 367 4.67 4.86 14.89
N ILE A 368 4.13 3.69 14.59
CA ILE A 368 4.28 2.48 15.42
C ILE A 368 5.75 2.17 15.63
N SER A 369 6.59 2.30 14.59
CA SER A 369 8.01 1.98 14.66
C SER A 369 8.82 2.92 15.57
N GLN A 370 8.26 4.06 15.95
CA GLN A 370 8.89 5.04 16.86
C GLN A 370 8.66 4.69 18.34
N GLU A 371 7.71 3.80 18.63
CA GLU A 371 7.44 3.35 19.99
C GLU A 371 8.43 2.26 20.42
N SER A 372 8.78 2.26 21.71
CA SER A 372 9.71 1.25 22.26
C SER A 372 9.14 0.51 23.46
N ASP A 373 8.01 0.95 23.98
CA ASP A 373 7.38 0.46 25.19
C ASP A 373 6.05 -0.27 24.94
N ASN A 374 5.47 -0.79 26.01
CA ASN A 374 4.13 -1.40 25.99
C ASN A 374 3.00 -0.38 26.20
N ILE A 375 3.33 0.91 26.29
CA ILE A 375 2.38 2.00 26.57
C ILE A 375 2.68 3.22 25.70
N THR A 376 1.62 3.84 25.17
CA THR A 376 1.71 5.17 24.54
C THR A 376 0.43 5.96 24.74
N PHE A 377 0.55 7.29 24.65
CA PHE A 377 -0.55 8.24 24.71
C PHE A 377 -0.61 9.06 23.42
N ILE A 378 -1.77 9.08 22.79
CA ILE A 378 -1.99 9.80 21.55
C ILE A 378 -2.97 10.94 21.79
N ARG A 379 -2.55 12.17 21.46
CA ARG A 379 -3.36 13.37 21.63
C ARG A 379 -4.40 13.50 20.52
N LYS A 380 -5.57 14.00 20.85
CA LYS A 380 -6.62 14.40 19.92
C LYS A 380 -6.07 15.36 18.86
N GLY A 381 -6.43 15.15 17.61
CA GLY A 381 -6.03 15.97 16.45
C GLY A 381 -4.66 15.60 15.83
N THR A 382 -3.97 14.58 16.35
CA THR A 382 -2.70 14.13 15.78
C THR A 382 -2.89 13.56 14.36
N ALA A 383 -3.98 12.85 14.14
CA ALA A 383 -4.34 12.30 12.84
C ALA A 383 -4.59 13.38 11.79
N GLU A 384 -5.25 14.48 12.15
CA GLU A 384 -5.51 15.60 11.24
C GLU A 384 -4.23 16.31 10.81
N ILE A 385 -3.29 16.50 11.73
CA ILE A 385 -1.96 17.06 11.42
C ILE A 385 -1.25 16.20 10.38
N ARG A 386 -1.27 14.89 10.56
CA ARG A 386 -0.62 13.93 9.66
C ARG A 386 -1.31 13.88 8.30
N LYS A 387 -2.64 13.85 8.26
CA LYS A 387 -3.44 13.93 7.04
C LYS A 387 -3.09 15.15 6.21
N ASN A 388 -2.97 16.32 6.84
CA ASN A 388 -2.62 17.57 6.17
C ASN A 388 -1.18 17.56 5.64
N ALA A 389 -0.23 16.99 6.39
CA ALA A 389 1.15 16.85 5.94
C ALA A 389 1.25 15.92 4.72
N LYS A 390 0.52 14.81 4.72
CA LYS A 390 0.48 13.86 3.59
C LYS A 390 -0.19 14.48 2.37
N ALA A 391 -1.32 15.17 2.51
CA ALA A 391 -1.99 15.85 1.41
C ALA A 391 -1.07 16.88 0.71
N GLN A 392 -0.15 17.50 1.43
CA GLN A 392 0.86 18.40 0.84
C GLN A 392 1.92 17.65 0.03
N SER A 393 2.29 16.42 0.45
CA SER A 393 3.22 15.58 -0.32
C SER A 393 2.58 15.01 -1.58
N ASP A 394 1.31 14.62 -1.48
CA ASP A 394 0.56 13.98 -2.58
C ASP A 394 0.19 14.97 -3.69
N MET A 395 0.16 16.29 -3.42
CA MET A 395 -0.04 17.32 -4.46
C MET A 395 1.08 17.40 -5.50
N LYS A 396 2.24 16.73 -5.28
CA LYS A 396 3.29 16.54 -6.28
C LYS A 396 3.09 15.26 -7.13
N ALA A 397 2.10 14.46 -6.84
CA ALA A 397 2.00 13.07 -7.24
C ALA A 397 1.54 12.79 -8.67
N ASP A 398 1.19 13.80 -9.48
CA ASP A 398 0.81 13.57 -10.89
C ASP A 398 2.02 13.43 -11.82
N ARG A 399 3.21 13.79 -11.36
CA ARG A 399 4.44 13.76 -12.18
C ARG A 399 5.54 13.00 -11.45
N TYR A 400 5.99 11.96 -12.09
CA TYR A 400 7.10 11.15 -11.63
C TYR A 400 8.29 11.35 -12.56
N ASN A 401 9.49 11.45 -12.02
CA ASN A 401 10.71 11.35 -12.80
C ASN A 401 11.55 10.15 -12.34
N LEU A 402 12.34 9.60 -13.23
CA LEU A 402 13.09 8.40 -12.95
C LEU A 402 14.18 8.62 -11.88
N GLN A 403 14.75 9.83 -11.79
CA GLN A 403 15.73 10.21 -10.76
C GLN A 403 15.13 10.08 -9.34
N GLU A 404 13.92 10.59 -9.13
CA GLU A 404 13.26 10.56 -7.81
C GLU A 404 12.86 9.14 -7.40
N MET A 405 12.50 8.32 -8.40
CA MET A 405 11.99 6.97 -8.15
C MET A 405 13.08 5.91 -7.96
N THR A 406 14.23 6.06 -8.63
CA THR A 406 15.26 5.02 -8.69
C THR A 406 16.64 5.50 -8.23
N GLY A 407 16.78 6.79 -7.95
CA GLY A 407 18.06 7.43 -7.67
C GLY A 407 18.94 7.65 -8.90
N GLY A 408 18.49 7.26 -10.09
CA GLY A 408 19.29 7.35 -11.33
C GLY A 408 18.50 7.02 -12.59
N GLY A 409 19.18 6.45 -13.57
CA GLY A 409 18.59 5.89 -14.79
C GLY A 409 18.53 4.36 -14.73
N TYR A 410 18.04 3.75 -15.80
CA TYR A 410 18.07 2.31 -16.00
C TYR A 410 19.06 1.90 -17.05
N GLU A 411 19.96 1.00 -16.72
CA GLU A 411 20.92 0.40 -17.61
C GLU A 411 20.42 -0.97 -18.08
N PHE A 412 20.59 -1.25 -19.39
CA PHE A 412 20.29 -2.52 -20.06
C PHE A 412 21.55 -2.97 -20.76
N ILE A 413 22.05 -4.15 -20.43
CA ILE A 413 23.29 -4.69 -21.00
C ILE A 413 23.02 -6.10 -21.49
N GLY A 414 23.44 -6.37 -22.74
CA GLY A 414 23.32 -7.66 -23.36
C GLY A 414 22.48 -7.63 -24.63
N PRO A 415 22.68 -8.62 -25.52
CA PRO A 415 21.91 -8.76 -26.74
C PRO A 415 20.46 -9.20 -26.44
N PHE A 416 19.62 -9.12 -27.47
CA PHE A 416 18.23 -9.52 -27.46
C PHE A 416 17.36 -8.68 -26.50
N ARG A 417 16.34 -9.30 -25.94
CA ARG A 417 15.35 -8.63 -25.13
C ARG A 417 15.84 -8.40 -23.70
N GLN A 418 15.97 -7.14 -23.33
CA GLN A 418 16.33 -6.69 -21.99
C GLN A 418 15.15 -5.92 -21.38
N GLU A 419 14.68 -6.31 -20.20
CA GLU A 419 13.52 -5.70 -19.57
C GLU A 419 13.82 -5.16 -18.17
N LYS A 420 13.22 -4.02 -17.82
CA LYS A 420 13.17 -3.50 -16.44
C LYS A 420 11.80 -2.95 -16.14
N THR A 421 11.32 -3.26 -14.95
CA THR A 421 10.02 -2.82 -14.45
C THR A 421 10.19 -1.72 -13.41
N LEU A 422 9.46 -0.64 -13.61
CA LEU A 422 9.32 0.48 -12.69
C LEU A 422 7.98 0.35 -11.97
N PHE A 423 8.01 0.18 -10.66
CA PHE A 423 6.81 0.22 -9.83
C PHE A 423 6.46 1.67 -9.52
N LEU A 424 5.22 2.04 -9.82
CA LEU A 424 4.72 3.39 -9.65
C LEU A 424 3.99 3.48 -8.31
N PRO A 425 4.27 4.47 -7.46
CA PRO A 425 3.60 4.64 -6.17
C PRO A 425 2.21 5.28 -6.34
N VAL A 426 1.42 4.75 -7.26
CA VAL A 426 0.04 5.21 -7.47
C VAL A 426 -0.90 4.55 -6.46
N PRO A 427 -1.90 5.27 -5.92
CA PRO A 427 -2.91 4.67 -5.06
C PRO A 427 -3.68 3.54 -5.76
N ALA A 428 -4.14 2.55 -5.04
CA ALA A 428 -4.89 1.42 -5.61
C ALA A 428 -6.25 1.82 -6.20
N ASP A 429 -6.79 2.96 -5.81
CA ASP A 429 -7.97 3.59 -6.38
C ASP A 429 -7.64 4.47 -7.61
N TYR A 430 -6.36 4.60 -7.97
CA TYR A 430 -5.93 5.36 -9.13
C TYR A 430 -6.54 4.79 -10.42
N THR A 431 -7.10 5.68 -11.22
CA THR A 431 -7.62 5.36 -12.56
C THR A 431 -6.89 6.19 -13.60
N LEU A 432 -6.30 5.53 -14.59
CA LEU A 432 -5.52 6.17 -15.64
C LEU A 432 -6.39 7.11 -16.47
N SER A 433 -5.96 8.37 -16.56
CA SER A 433 -6.64 9.40 -17.37
C SER A 433 -6.13 9.39 -18.81
N SER A 434 -6.97 9.79 -19.74
CA SER A 434 -6.61 10.03 -21.16
C SER A 434 -5.58 11.15 -21.34
N ALA A 435 -5.40 12.03 -20.34
CA ALA A 435 -4.36 13.05 -20.32
C ALA A 435 -2.97 12.55 -19.91
N SER A 436 -2.87 11.27 -19.53
CA SER A 436 -1.61 10.66 -19.09
C SER A 436 -0.61 10.59 -20.24
N LYS A 437 0.63 11.04 -19.95
CA LYS A 437 1.70 11.19 -20.93
C LYS A 437 3.02 10.65 -20.38
N VAL A 438 3.74 9.91 -21.21
CA VAL A 438 5.09 9.39 -20.89
C VAL A 438 6.09 9.97 -21.87
N THR A 439 7.23 10.43 -21.35
CA THR A 439 8.38 10.87 -22.14
C THR A 439 9.61 10.10 -21.66
N VAL A 440 10.05 9.15 -22.44
CA VAL A 440 11.24 8.32 -22.19
C VAL A 440 12.42 8.94 -22.91
N ASN A 441 13.45 9.35 -22.17
CA ASN A 441 14.71 9.84 -22.73
C ASN A 441 15.76 8.74 -22.58
N PHE A 442 16.40 8.35 -23.66
CA PHE A 442 17.32 7.21 -23.66
C PHE A 442 18.47 7.34 -24.67
N ARG A 443 19.44 6.50 -24.53
CA ARG A 443 20.60 6.35 -25.44
C ARG A 443 21.00 4.89 -25.49
N TYR A 444 21.73 4.51 -26.54
CA TYR A 444 22.09 3.13 -26.80
C TYR A 444 23.36 3.00 -27.60
N SER A 445 23.95 1.81 -27.62
CA SER A 445 25.17 1.50 -28.34
C SER A 445 24.98 1.58 -29.84
N LYS A 446 26.06 1.98 -30.58
CA LYS A 446 26.05 2.16 -32.02
C LYS A 446 26.32 0.88 -32.81
N ASN A 447 26.59 -0.23 -32.11
CA ASN A 447 26.86 -1.55 -32.72
C ASN A 447 25.60 -2.40 -32.96
N LEU A 448 24.39 -1.78 -32.86
CA LEU A 448 23.11 -2.46 -33.03
C LEU A 448 22.74 -2.69 -34.50
N ASP A 449 21.97 -3.74 -34.75
CA ASP A 449 21.18 -3.87 -36.00
C ASP A 449 19.92 -3.01 -35.87
N PHE A 450 20.00 -1.80 -36.40
CA PHE A 450 18.88 -0.84 -36.33
C PHE A 450 17.65 -1.24 -37.16
N ASN A 451 17.73 -2.31 -37.98
CA ASN A 451 16.57 -2.84 -38.67
C ASN A 451 15.65 -3.63 -37.70
N ARG A 452 16.22 -4.21 -36.66
CA ARG A 452 15.51 -5.10 -35.71
C ARG A 452 15.46 -4.55 -34.29
N SER A 453 16.32 -3.59 -33.94
CA SER A 453 16.38 -3.05 -32.56
C SER A 453 15.29 -2.02 -32.30
N MET A 454 14.65 -2.13 -31.15
CA MET A 454 13.54 -1.26 -30.75
C MET A 454 13.40 -1.15 -29.22
N LEU A 455 12.70 -0.09 -28.80
CA LEU A 455 12.18 0.07 -27.44
C LEU A 455 10.67 -0.14 -27.45
N THR A 456 10.15 -0.95 -26.54
CA THR A 456 8.72 -1.08 -26.25
C THR A 456 8.45 -0.79 -24.78
N VAL A 457 7.44 0.04 -24.51
CA VAL A 457 6.99 0.39 -23.15
C VAL A 457 5.65 -0.26 -22.91
N TYR A 458 5.48 -0.86 -21.73
CA TYR A 458 4.27 -1.54 -21.32
C TYR A 458 3.66 -0.86 -20.08
N TRP A 459 2.34 -0.83 -20.02
CA TRP A 459 1.56 -0.56 -18.82
C TRP A 459 1.09 -1.90 -18.25
N GLY A 460 1.72 -2.36 -17.15
CA GLY A 460 1.61 -3.77 -16.76
C GLY A 460 2.15 -4.67 -17.87
N ASP A 461 1.28 -5.48 -18.47
CA ASP A 461 1.63 -6.35 -19.61
C ASP A 461 1.09 -5.86 -20.96
N ILE A 462 0.42 -4.71 -21.00
CA ILE A 462 -0.16 -4.15 -22.22
C ILE A 462 0.85 -3.18 -22.86
N PRO A 463 1.28 -3.39 -24.13
CA PRO A 463 2.16 -2.45 -24.82
C PRO A 463 1.45 -1.13 -25.07
N VAL A 464 2.10 -0.01 -24.70
CA VAL A 464 1.51 1.34 -24.79
C VAL A 464 2.32 2.30 -25.64
N GLY A 465 3.56 1.99 -25.96
CA GLY A 465 4.41 2.80 -26.83
C GLY A 465 5.58 2.00 -27.35
N SER A 466 5.97 2.22 -28.61
CA SER A 466 7.15 1.58 -29.22
C SER A 466 7.88 2.55 -30.11
N LYS A 467 9.21 2.39 -30.17
CA LYS A 467 10.07 3.14 -31.09
C LYS A 467 11.17 2.25 -31.64
N LYS A 468 11.33 2.27 -32.97
CA LYS A 468 12.48 1.67 -33.65
C LYS A 468 13.72 2.53 -33.36
N LEU A 469 14.84 1.90 -33.03
CA LEU A 469 16.11 2.59 -32.79
C LEU A 469 16.75 3.01 -34.13
N ALA A 470 17.55 4.08 -34.10
CA ALA A 470 18.23 4.61 -35.28
C ALA A 470 19.63 5.12 -34.91
N LEU A 471 20.62 4.90 -35.81
CA LEU A 471 22.02 5.23 -35.56
C LEU A 471 22.22 6.73 -35.22
N GLU A 472 21.52 7.59 -35.91
CA GLU A 472 21.61 9.05 -35.78
C GLU A 472 21.11 9.54 -34.41
N ASN A 473 20.24 8.77 -33.71
CA ASN A 473 19.66 9.14 -32.43
C ASN A 473 20.35 8.44 -31.23
N ALA A 474 21.39 7.62 -31.49
CA ALA A 474 21.96 6.72 -30.47
C ALA A 474 22.45 7.44 -29.20
N ASP A 475 22.94 8.67 -29.30
CA ASP A 475 23.49 9.44 -28.18
C ASP A 475 22.42 10.19 -27.39
N ASN A 476 21.25 10.46 -28.00
CA ASN A 476 20.12 11.16 -27.34
C ASN A 476 18.83 10.92 -28.12
N ASP A 477 18.07 9.97 -27.68
CA ASP A 477 16.78 9.59 -28.27
C ASP A 477 15.63 9.80 -27.29
N GLU A 478 14.43 10.02 -27.84
CA GLU A 478 13.20 10.27 -27.05
C GLU A 478 12.03 9.50 -27.63
N LEU A 479 11.25 8.89 -26.76
CA LEU A 479 9.93 8.36 -27.08
C LEU A 479 8.89 9.07 -26.23
N THR A 480 8.02 9.84 -26.84
CA THR A 480 6.89 10.52 -26.18
C THR A 480 5.57 9.99 -26.71
N PHE A 481 4.66 9.62 -25.82
CA PHE A 481 3.31 9.15 -26.17
C PHE A 481 2.29 9.47 -25.08
N PHE A 482 1.01 9.54 -25.46
CA PHE A 482 -0.13 9.53 -24.56
C PHE A 482 -0.61 8.09 -24.37
N MET A 483 -1.21 7.82 -23.20
CA MET A 483 -1.73 6.48 -22.95
C MET A 483 -2.86 6.14 -23.95
N PRO A 484 -2.82 4.96 -24.57
CA PRO A 484 -3.86 4.49 -25.50
C PRO A 484 -5.24 4.41 -24.84
N ALA A 485 -6.29 4.63 -25.61
CA ALA A 485 -7.66 4.66 -25.11
C ALA A 485 -8.14 3.35 -24.47
N ASP A 486 -7.61 2.21 -24.93
CA ASP A 486 -7.92 0.87 -24.43
C ASP A 486 -7.33 0.57 -23.06
N VAL A 487 -6.31 1.32 -22.62
CA VAL A 487 -5.75 1.22 -21.27
C VAL A 487 -6.26 2.31 -20.32
N VAL A 488 -6.92 3.35 -20.82
CA VAL A 488 -7.57 4.37 -19.98
C VAL A 488 -8.65 3.70 -19.11
N GLY A 489 -8.67 4.04 -17.82
CA GLY A 489 -9.56 3.40 -16.85
C GLY A 489 -9.05 2.05 -16.31
N THR A 490 -7.90 1.54 -16.80
CA THR A 490 -7.28 0.33 -16.23
C THR A 490 -6.44 0.67 -14.99
N LYS A 491 -6.21 -0.36 -14.17
CA LYS A 491 -5.34 -0.29 -13.00
C LYS A 491 -4.06 -1.08 -13.30
N ALA A 492 -2.92 -0.39 -13.27
CA ALA A 492 -1.63 -1.05 -13.22
C ALA A 492 -0.68 -0.19 -12.38
N GLY A 493 0.01 -0.82 -11.45
CA GLY A 493 1.00 -0.17 -10.58
C GLY A 493 2.41 -0.22 -11.15
N SER A 494 2.61 -0.60 -12.43
CA SER A 494 3.95 -0.77 -12.99
C SER A 494 4.02 -0.39 -14.45
N MET A 495 5.21 0.11 -14.83
CA MET A 495 5.59 0.37 -16.21
C MET A 495 6.85 -0.45 -16.53
N LYS A 496 6.80 -1.24 -17.60
CA LYS A 496 7.92 -2.08 -18.02
C LYS A 496 8.54 -1.49 -19.28
N PHE A 497 9.84 -1.35 -19.28
CA PHE A 497 10.65 -0.94 -20.43
C PHE A 497 11.37 -2.16 -20.99
N ALA A 498 11.18 -2.44 -22.26
CA ALA A 498 11.79 -3.55 -22.95
C ALA A 498 12.57 -3.06 -24.17
N PHE A 499 13.88 -3.28 -24.19
CA PHE A 499 14.73 -3.06 -25.34
C PHE A 499 14.99 -4.40 -26.03
N ASP A 500 14.73 -4.47 -27.32
CA ASP A 500 15.24 -5.53 -28.19
C ASP A 500 16.52 -5.01 -28.82
N LEU A 501 17.69 -5.49 -28.32
CA LEU A 501 19.02 -5.04 -28.69
C LEU A 501 19.67 -6.09 -29.59
N GLU A 502 19.37 -6.00 -30.87
CA GLU A 502 19.91 -6.93 -31.88
C GLU A 502 21.28 -6.48 -32.37
N ILE A 503 22.19 -7.42 -32.60
CA ILE A 503 23.51 -7.17 -33.15
C ILE A 503 23.63 -7.89 -34.49
N PRO A 504 24.23 -7.27 -35.53
CA PRO A 504 24.64 -7.98 -36.76
C PRO A 504 25.68 -9.06 -36.37
N ASP A 505 25.60 -10.23 -36.98
CA ASP A 505 26.61 -11.30 -36.88
C ASP A 505 26.87 -11.88 -35.48
N LEU A 506 25.81 -11.93 -34.65
CA LEU A 506 25.88 -12.40 -33.25
C LEU A 506 26.42 -13.83 -33.07
N PHE A 507 26.50 -14.59 -34.14
CA PHE A 507 26.47 -16.04 -34.08
C PHE A 507 27.70 -16.72 -33.54
N CYS A 508 28.74 -16.17 -33.07
CA CYS A 508 29.85 -16.95 -32.49
C CYS A 508 30.83 -16.17 -31.62
N THR A 509 30.67 -14.87 -31.42
CA THR A 509 31.74 -14.06 -30.83
C THR A 509 31.26 -12.96 -29.90
N THR A 510 30.26 -13.22 -29.04
CA THR A 510 29.94 -12.27 -27.97
C THR A 510 31.09 -12.18 -26.98
N ARG A 511 32.01 -11.27 -27.25
CA ARG A 511 33.00 -10.84 -26.27
C ARG A 511 32.35 -9.82 -25.33
N ARG A 512 32.76 -9.81 -24.10
CA ARG A 512 32.20 -8.91 -23.07
C ARG A 512 32.27 -7.43 -23.46
N ASP A 513 33.29 -7.04 -24.20
CA ASP A 513 33.54 -5.66 -24.63
C ASP A 513 32.69 -5.23 -25.85
N GLU A 514 31.98 -6.17 -26.48
CA GLU A 514 31.11 -5.93 -27.63
C GLU A 514 29.61 -6.01 -27.26
N MET A 515 29.30 -6.15 -25.98
CA MET A 515 27.91 -6.24 -25.51
C MET A 515 27.13 -4.97 -25.87
N PRO A 516 25.99 -5.10 -26.52
CA PRO A 516 25.08 -3.97 -26.72
C PRO A 516 24.55 -3.48 -25.42
N TRP A 517 24.25 -2.20 -25.37
CA TRP A 517 23.67 -1.59 -24.20
C TRP A 517 22.63 -0.53 -24.57
N ALA A 518 21.70 -0.29 -23.67
CA ALA A 518 20.79 0.87 -23.66
C ALA A 518 20.73 1.47 -22.27
N TYR A 519 20.41 2.74 -22.19
CA TYR A 519 20.29 3.46 -20.94
C TYR A 519 19.13 4.44 -20.99
N ILE A 520 18.12 4.22 -20.15
CA ILE A 520 17.06 5.20 -19.92
C ILE A 520 17.57 6.23 -18.94
N THR A 521 17.56 7.50 -19.34
CA THR A 521 18.13 8.58 -18.55
C THR A 521 17.22 9.00 -17.41
N LYS A 522 17.81 9.57 -16.37
CA LYS A 522 17.12 10.11 -15.20
C LYS A 522 16.07 11.18 -15.53
N ASN A 523 16.16 11.81 -16.69
CA ASN A 523 15.23 12.87 -17.13
C ASN A 523 13.91 12.32 -17.72
N THR A 524 13.75 11.01 -17.78
CA THR A 524 12.49 10.36 -18.14
C THR A 524 11.38 10.79 -17.20
N THR A 525 10.26 11.24 -17.78
CA THR A 525 9.12 11.78 -17.04
C THR A 525 7.84 11.02 -17.36
N ILE A 526 7.06 10.79 -16.33
CA ILE A 526 5.77 10.11 -16.40
C ILE A 526 4.74 11.03 -15.77
N TYR A 527 3.78 11.50 -16.56
CA TYR A 527 2.67 12.32 -16.11
C TYR A 527 1.41 11.49 -16.07
N LEU A 528 0.86 11.27 -14.88
CA LEU A 528 -0.29 10.41 -14.60
C LEU A 528 -1.35 11.16 -13.80
N PRO A 529 -2.12 12.08 -14.43
CA PRO A 529 -3.23 12.72 -13.74
C PRO A 529 -4.34 11.70 -13.47
N SER A 530 -4.95 11.78 -12.30
CA SER A 530 -6.09 10.93 -11.92
C SER A 530 -7.36 11.35 -12.68
N ASP A 531 -8.16 10.39 -13.10
CA ASP A 531 -9.53 10.66 -13.54
C ASP A 531 -10.45 10.77 -12.31
N ASN A 532 -11.34 11.76 -12.31
CA ASN A 532 -12.30 11.99 -11.23
C ASN A 532 -13.60 11.18 -11.41
N SER A 533 -13.71 10.38 -12.48
CA SER A 533 -14.85 9.50 -12.69
C SER A 533 -14.57 8.10 -12.17
N THR A 534 -15.54 7.52 -11.48
CA THR A 534 -15.45 6.14 -10.99
C THR A 534 -16.66 5.36 -11.52
N LYS A 535 -16.41 4.29 -12.26
CA LYS A 535 -17.46 3.38 -12.67
C LYS A 535 -18.03 2.69 -11.42
N LEU A 536 -19.34 2.75 -11.24
CA LEU A 536 -20.03 2.13 -10.11
C LEU A 536 -20.12 0.61 -10.32
N SER A 537 -19.07 -0.08 -9.90
CA SER A 537 -18.92 -1.53 -10.06
C SER A 537 -17.97 -2.09 -8.99
N PHE A 538 -18.20 -3.32 -8.55
CA PHE A 538 -17.26 -4.05 -7.70
C PHE A 538 -15.88 -4.26 -8.35
N ASN A 539 -15.79 -4.20 -9.68
CA ASN A 539 -14.52 -4.24 -10.39
C ASN A 539 -13.66 -3.00 -10.14
N SER A 540 -14.27 -1.87 -9.78
CA SER A 540 -13.57 -0.61 -9.53
C SER A 540 -12.96 -0.51 -8.13
N ARG A 541 -13.16 -1.56 -7.27
CA ARG A 541 -12.59 -1.55 -5.92
C ARG A 541 -11.11 -1.13 -5.91
N PRO A 542 -10.68 -0.37 -4.91
CA PRO A 542 -11.40 0.06 -3.70
C PRO A 542 -12.26 1.33 -3.87
N ALA A 543 -12.29 1.95 -5.07
CA ALA A 543 -13.17 3.08 -5.33
C ALA A 543 -14.66 2.63 -5.33
N PRO A 544 -15.61 3.49 -4.92
CA PRO A 544 -15.45 4.88 -4.49
C PRO A 544 -15.23 5.08 -2.98
N PHE A 545 -15.15 4.00 -2.20
CA PHE A 545 -14.98 4.08 -0.74
C PHE A 545 -13.55 4.44 -0.30
N GLN A 546 -12.60 4.38 -1.24
CA GLN A 546 -11.25 4.90 -1.11
C GLN A 546 -11.01 5.93 -2.21
N LYS A 547 -10.26 7.01 -1.86
CA LYS A 547 -9.81 8.02 -2.80
C LYS A 547 -8.43 8.54 -2.40
N GLY A 548 -7.52 8.65 -3.37
CA GLY A 548 -6.17 9.12 -3.11
C GLY A 548 -5.42 8.31 -2.05
N GLY A 549 -5.73 7.00 -1.95
CA GLY A 549 -5.12 6.13 -0.95
C GLY A 549 -5.74 6.21 0.46
N SER A 550 -6.79 7.01 0.68
CA SER A 550 -7.46 7.15 1.99
C SER A 550 -8.95 6.80 1.89
N LEU A 551 -9.59 6.45 3.01
CA LEU A 551 -11.05 6.29 3.05
C LEU A 551 -11.74 7.60 2.64
N ASN A 552 -12.72 7.49 1.75
CA ASN A 552 -13.39 8.63 1.12
C ASN A 552 -14.73 8.93 1.82
N ASP A 553 -14.70 9.60 2.96
CA ASP A 553 -15.88 9.97 3.75
C ASP A 553 -16.87 8.81 3.88
N VAL A 554 -16.47 7.74 4.56
CA VAL A 554 -17.27 6.53 4.71
C VAL A 554 -18.17 6.64 5.93
N LEU A 555 -19.48 6.40 5.74
CA LEU A 555 -20.45 6.24 6.80
C LEU A 555 -20.90 4.78 6.86
N LEU A 556 -20.63 4.12 8.00
CA LEU A 556 -21.20 2.82 8.30
C LEU A 556 -22.55 3.00 9.00
N VAL A 557 -23.61 2.44 8.45
CA VAL A 557 -24.94 2.45 9.07
C VAL A 557 -25.26 1.04 9.56
N LEU A 558 -25.27 0.89 10.87
CA LEU A 558 -25.53 -0.36 11.58
C LEU A 558 -27.05 -0.59 11.69
N SER A 559 -27.43 -1.83 11.96
CA SER A 559 -28.77 -2.15 12.45
C SER A 559 -29.10 -1.34 13.72
N ASP A 560 -30.39 -1.18 14.01
CA ASP A 560 -30.84 -0.44 15.21
C ASP A 560 -30.35 -1.10 16.50
N LYS A 561 -30.15 -2.44 16.45
CA LYS A 561 -29.50 -3.25 17.51
C LYS A 561 -28.45 -4.15 16.85
N PRO A 562 -27.23 -3.65 16.66
CA PRO A 562 -26.19 -4.41 15.97
C PRO A 562 -25.75 -5.63 16.78
N VAL A 563 -25.49 -6.74 16.09
CA VAL A 563 -24.93 -7.97 16.65
C VAL A 563 -23.50 -8.17 16.17
N SER A 564 -22.69 -8.92 16.90
CA SER A 564 -21.26 -9.12 16.57
C SER A 564 -21.02 -9.71 15.17
N SER A 565 -21.92 -10.55 14.68
CA SER A 565 -21.81 -11.07 13.30
C SER A 565 -21.97 -9.97 12.24
N GLU A 566 -22.81 -8.98 12.50
CA GLU A 566 -22.97 -7.79 11.64
C GLU A 566 -21.73 -6.88 11.73
N LEU A 567 -21.24 -6.63 12.95
CA LEU A 567 -20.00 -5.84 13.14
C LEU A 567 -18.81 -6.51 12.41
N THR A 568 -18.71 -7.83 12.51
CA THR A 568 -17.68 -8.61 11.80
C THR A 568 -17.85 -8.50 10.28
N LEU A 569 -19.09 -8.61 9.76
CA LEU A 569 -19.37 -8.43 8.33
C LEU A 569 -18.93 -7.05 7.83
N LEU A 570 -19.32 -5.99 8.52
CA LEU A 570 -18.97 -4.61 8.16
C LEU A 570 -17.46 -4.37 8.25
N GLY A 571 -16.80 -4.85 9.30
CA GLY A 571 -15.36 -4.74 9.45
C GLY A 571 -14.59 -5.44 8.32
N ARG A 572 -15.03 -6.62 7.87
CA ARG A 572 -14.45 -7.34 6.72
C ARG A 572 -14.75 -6.63 5.39
N ALA A 573 -15.97 -6.14 5.20
CA ALA A 573 -16.32 -5.36 4.02
C ALA A 573 -15.48 -4.07 3.94
N LEU A 574 -15.32 -3.36 5.05
CA LEU A 574 -14.48 -2.18 5.11
C LEU A 574 -13.01 -2.53 4.83
N SER A 575 -12.48 -3.62 5.38
CA SER A 575 -11.12 -4.10 5.11
C SER A 575 -10.90 -4.38 3.61
N LEU A 576 -11.89 -4.96 2.93
CA LEU A 576 -11.85 -5.21 1.49
C LEU A 576 -11.73 -3.91 0.66
N TYR A 577 -12.44 -2.86 1.06
CA TYR A 577 -12.41 -1.55 0.38
C TYR A 577 -11.28 -0.63 0.83
N SER A 578 -10.55 -0.98 1.88
CA SER A 578 -9.47 -0.17 2.41
C SER A 578 -8.13 -0.91 2.51
N ALA A 579 -8.02 -2.08 1.84
CA ALA A 579 -6.82 -2.91 1.90
C ALA A 579 -5.52 -2.16 1.53
N SER A 580 -5.61 -1.18 0.65
CA SER A 580 -4.49 -0.32 0.24
C SER A 580 -4.60 1.12 0.77
N ALA A 581 -5.65 1.46 1.55
CA ALA A 581 -5.82 2.79 2.09
C ALA A 581 -4.79 3.05 3.20
N ASP A 582 -4.34 4.29 3.33
CA ASP A 582 -3.67 4.71 4.55
C ASP A 582 -4.67 4.79 5.73
N ALA A 583 -4.14 5.07 6.90
CA ALA A 583 -4.95 5.12 8.12
C ALA A 583 -5.80 6.40 8.25
N TYR A 584 -5.62 7.41 7.39
CA TYR A 584 -6.08 8.79 7.65
C TYR A 584 -7.39 9.19 6.97
N GLY A 585 -8.17 8.24 6.49
CA GLY A 585 -9.48 8.50 5.90
C GLY A 585 -10.58 8.74 6.94
N SER A 586 -11.69 9.39 6.51
CA SER A 586 -12.83 9.65 7.37
C SER A 586 -13.74 8.42 7.47
N LEU A 587 -13.99 7.97 8.69
CA LEU A 587 -14.95 6.92 9.02
C LEU A 587 -15.89 7.39 10.13
N THR A 588 -17.18 7.35 9.85
CA THR A 588 -18.25 7.65 10.80
C THR A 588 -19.15 6.43 10.96
N VAL A 589 -19.68 6.20 12.14
CA VAL A 589 -20.65 5.13 12.44
C VAL A 589 -21.93 5.75 12.99
N LYS A 590 -23.08 5.27 12.50
CA LYS A 590 -24.41 5.60 13.03
C LYS A 590 -25.28 4.35 13.05
N LYS A 591 -26.22 4.26 13.98
CA LYS A 591 -27.30 3.28 13.93
C LYS A 591 -28.38 3.75 12.93
N ALA A 592 -29.12 2.83 12.34
CA ALA A 592 -30.11 3.16 11.31
C ALA A 592 -31.18 4.14 11.81
N GLY A 593 -31.60 4.04 13.06
CA GLY A 593 -32.51 4.99 13.69
C GLY A 593 -31.96 6.39 13.92
N GLU A 594 -30.63 6.55 13.92
CA GLU A 594 -29.94 7.83 14.07
C GLU A 594 -29.56 8.45 12.70
N PHE A 595 -29.83 7.74 11.61
CA PHE A 595 -29.48 8.20 10.25
C PHE A 595 -30.33 9.40 9.84
N ASN A 596 -29.64 10.49 9.46
CA ASN A 596 -30.25 11.72 8.95
C ASN A 596 -29.93 11.89 7.46
N GLU A 597 -30.96 11.87 6.63
CA GLU A 597 -30.80 11.99 5.17
C GLU A 597 -30.21 13.35 4.74
N GLN A 598 -30.48 14.42 5.48
CA GLN A 598 -29.99 15.77 5.16
C GLN A 598 -28.48 15.93 5.44
N GLU A 599 -27.90 15.07 6.26
CA GLU A 599 -26.48 15.08 6.61
C GLU A 599 -25.69 14.00 5.89
N ALA A 600 -26.32 13.24 4.97
CA ALA A 600 -25.78 12.02 4.40
C ALA A 600 -24.88 12.25 3.17
N ASN A 601 -24.00 13.26 3.19
CA ASN A 601 -22.99 13.46 2.13
C ASN A 601 -21.78 12.52 2.31
N TYR A 602 -22.04 11.22 2.32
CA TYR A 602 -21.03 10.17 2.55
C TYR A 602 -21.15 9.08 1.49
N ASN A 603 -20.06 8.31 1.32
CA ASN A 603 -20.13 6.98 0.77
C ASN A 603 -20.65 6.05 1.89
N ILE A 604 -21.82 5.44 1.68
CA ILE A 604 -22.52 4.70 2.74
C ILE A 604 -22.31 3.21 2.55
N ILE A 605 -21.94 2.52 3.63
CA ILE A 605 -21.96 1.05 3.72
C ILE A 605 -22.96 0.70 4.83
N THR A 606 -23.97 -0.09 4.49
CA THR A 606 -24.96 -0.56 5.49
C THR A 606 -25.13 -2.07 5.42
N SER A 607 -25.36 -2.68 6.56
CA SER A 607 -25.67 -4.11 6.61
C SER A 607 -26.85 -4.39 7.53
N GLY A 608 -27.42 -5.57 7.37
CA GLY A 608 -28.50 -6.04 8.24
C GLY A 608 -29.62 -6.73 7.46
N THR A 609 -30.60 -7.19 8.23
CA THR A 609 -31.89 -7.64 7.70
C THR A 609 -32.86 -6.47 7.61
N PRO A 610 -33.89 -6.50 6.78
CA PRO A 610 -34.90 -5.43 6.73
C PRO A 610 -35.61 -5.22 8.05
N ALA A 611 -35.78 -6.28 8.85
CA ALA A 611 -36.41 -6.18 10.18
C ALA A 611 -35.50 -5.53 11.24
N GLY A 612 -34.18 -5.71 11.10
CA GLY A 612 -33.18 -5.19 12.06
C GLY A 612 -32.63 -3.83 11.71
N ASN A 613 -32.71 -3.41 10.42
CA ASN A 613 -32.14 -2.17 9.92
C ASN A 613 -33.21 -1.31 9.25
N SER A 614 -33.64 -0.26 9.94
CA SER A 614 -34.70 0.64 9.47
C SER A 614 -34.30 1.39 8.18
N LEU A 615 -33.00 1.65 7.92
CA LEU A 615 -32.54 2.24 6.68
C LEU A 615 -32.76 1.29 5.49
N ILE A 616 -32.40 -0.01 5.62
CA ILE A 616 -32.61 -1.01 4.57
C ILE A 616 -34.09 -1.14 4.23
N SER A 617 -34.96 -1.11 5.23
CA SER A 617 -36.41 -1.10 5.04
C SER A 617 -36.90 0.10 4.22
N LYS A 618 -36.37 1.30 4.48
CA LYS A 618 -36.70 2.54 3.73
C LYS A 618 -36.15 2.49 2.31
N LEU A 619 -35.00 1.87 2.11
CA LEU A 619 -34.33 1.76 0.80
C LEU A 619 -34.96 0.72 -0.14
N ASN A 620 -35.94 -0.06 0.29
CA ASN A 620 -36.45 -1.19 -0.49
C ASN A 620 -36.79 -0.86 -1.95
N ASP A 621 -37.43 0.29 -2.20
CA ASP A 621 -37.82 0.69 -3.56
C ASP A 621 -36.62 1.10 -4.44
N LYS A 622 -35.45 1.33 -3.85
CA LYS A 622 -34.20 1.69 -4.54
C LYS A 622 -33.32 0.47 -4.81
N LEU A 623 -33.54 -0.66 -4.10
CA LEU A 623 -32.75 -1.87 -4.27
C LEU A 623 -32.98 -2.52 -5.64
N TYR A 624 -31.95 -3.14 -6.21
CA TYR A 624 -32.05 -3.96 -7.42
C TYR A 624 -32.88 -5.22 -7.18
N PHE A 625 -32.64 -5.89 -6.06
CA PHE A 625 -33.48 -6.96 -5.53
C PHE A 625 -34.27 -6.43 -4.35
N LYS A 626 -35.55 -6.17 -4.61
CA LYS A 626 -36.48 -5.66 -3.61
C LYS A 626 -37.03 -6.81 -2.77
N TYR A 627 -37.37 -6.50 -1.55
CA TYR A 627 -38.11 -7.42 -0.68
C TYR A 627 -39.61 -7.36 -0.96
N ASN A 628 -40.31 -8.46 -0.70
CA ASN A 628 -41.76 -8.51 -0.66
C ASN A 628 -42.32 -7.59 0.47
N SER A 629 -43.66 -7.42 0.53
CA SER A 629 -44.29 -6.60 1.56
C SER A 629 -44.03 -7.07 2.98
N GLY A 630 -43.86 -8.38 3.19
CA GLY A 630 -43.55 -9.01 4.47
C GLY A 630 -42.08 -8.95 4.83
N ARG A 631 -41.19 -8.47 3.95
CA ARG A 631 -39.74 -8.39 4.15
C ARG A 631 -39.05 -9.75 4.42
N SER A 632 -39.70 -10.84 4.05
CA SER A 632 -39.25 -12.22 4.32
C SER A 632 -38.49 -12.87 3.17
N GLU A 633 -38.59 -12.33 1.96
CA GLU A 633 -37.95 -12.88 0.76
C GLU A 633 -37.74 -11.77 -0.30
N PHE A 634 -36.80 -12.00 -1.21
CA PHE A 634 -36.59 -11.13 -2.35
C PHE A 634 -37.60 -11.41 -3.46
N LEU A 635 -38.00 -10.39 -4.20
CA LEU A 635 -38.87 -10.47 -5.37
C LEU A 635 -38.08 -10.86 -6.62
N THR A 636 -38.72 -11.63 -7.51
CA THR A 636 -38.23 -11.86 -8.87
C THR A 636 -38.10 -10.53 -9.63
N ASN A 637 -37.11 -10.41 -10.49
CA ASN A 637 -36.88 -9.27 -11.37
C ASN A 637 -36.53 -9.75 -12.79
N ASP A 638 -36.18 -8.81 -13.67
CA ASP A 638 -35.83 -9.06 -15.08
C ASP A 638 -34.55 -9.87 -15.29
N LYS A 639 -33.64 -9.92 -14.28
CA LYS A 639 -32.36 -10.63 -14.34
C LYS A 639 -32.47 -12.05 -13.81
N LEU A 640 -33.35 -12.30 -12.83
CA LEU A 640 -33.42 -13.60 -12.14
C LEU A 640 -34.84 -13.89 -11.65
N ILE A 641 -35.39 -15.01 -12.07
CA ILE A 641 -36.62 -15.58 -11.52
C ILE A 641 -36.27 -16.39 -10.27
N LEU A 642 -36.91 -16.07 -9.16
CA LEU A 642 -36.69 -16.68 -7.85
C LEU A 642 -37.91 -17.56 -7.47
N THR A 643 -37.64 -18.74 -6.94
CA THR A 643 -38.60 -19.50 -6.13
C THR A 643 -38.55 -18.98 -4.68
N SER A 644 -39.65 -19.08 -3.94
CA SER A 644 -39.77 -18.55 -2.58
C SER A 644 -38.69 -19.08 -1.64
N ASP A 645 -38.46 -20.42 -1.63
CA ASP A 645 -37.42 -21.04 -0.81
C ASP A 645 -36.01 -20.52 -1.13
N TYR A 646 -35.72 -20.25 -2.40
CA TYR A 646 -34.44 -19.69 -2.81
C TYR A 646 -34.37 -18.21 -2.43
N ALA A 647 -35.41 -17.45 -2.70
CA ALA A 647 -35.51 -16.01 -2.43
C ALA A 647 -35.40 -15.65 -0.94
N SER A 648 -35.85 -16.54 -0.05
CA SER A 648 -35.75 -16.37 1.40
C SER A 648 -34.39 -16.77 1.98
N SER A 649 -33.53 -17.44 1.20
CA SER A 649 -32.24 -18.02 1.68
C SER A 649 -31.00 -17.36 1.08
N ILE A 650 -31.11 -16.39 0.17
CA ILE A 650 -30.00 -15.72 -0.47
C ILE A 650 -29.58 -14.46 0.29
N GLY A 651 -28.26 -14.25 0.35
CA GLY A 651 -27.66 -12.97 0.76
C GLY A 651 -27.20 -12.16 -0.45
N THR A 652 -27.22 -10.83 -0.36
CA THR A 652 -26.88 -9.95 -1.47
C THR A 652 -25.93 -8.81 -1.08
N LEU A 653 -25.07 -8.41 -2.03
CA LEU A 653 -24.35 -7.15 -2.04
C LEU A 653 -24.91 -6.33 -3.21
N GLN A 654 -25.36 -5.12 -2.94
CA GLN A 654 -25.95 -4.22 -3.93
C GLN A 654 -25.21 -2.87 -3.84
N LEU A 655 -24.50 -2.52 -4.91
CA LEU A 655 -23.73 -1.28 -5.03
C LEU A 655 -24.53 -0.30 -5.90
N LEU A 656 -25.06 0.75 -5.27
CA LEU A 656 -25.94 1.73 -5.87
C LEU A 656 -25.32 3.13 -5.81
N LYS A 657 -25.78 4.03 -6.68
CA LYS A 657 -25.61 5.46 -6.48
C LYS A 657 -26.34 5.86 -5.20
N SER A 658 -25.70 6.67 -4.37
CA SER A 658 -26.36 7.17 -3.16
C SER A 658 -27.60 8.00 -3.54
N PRO A 659 -28.77 7.71 -2.98
CA PRO A 659 -29.95 8.55 -3.19
C PRO A 659 -29.92 9.86 -2.39
N TYR A 660 -28.91 10.05 -1.53
CA TYR A 660 -28.83 11.16 -0.59
C TYR A 660 -27.81 12.23 -1.00
N ALA A 661 -26.82 11.87 -1.83
CA ALA A 661 -25.79 12.81 -2.27
C ALA A 661 -25.25 12.44 -3.65
N ASP A 662 -25.09 13.45 -4.52
CA ASP A 662 -24.49 13.27 -5.83
C ASP A 662 -22.99 12.91 -5.71
N GLY A 663 -22.53 12.05 -6.62
CA GLY A 663 -21.13 11.58 -6.63
C GLY A 663 -20.77 10.60 -5.51
N ARG A 664 -21.72 10.17 -4.67
CA ARG A 664 -21.54 9.22 -3.59
C ARG A 664 -22.17 7.86 -3.92
N ALA A 665 -21.64 6.81 -3.30
CA ALA A 665 -22.13 5.44 -3.43
C ALA A 665 -22.85 4.96 -2.17
N LEU A 666 -23.71 3.96 -2.37
CA LEU A 666 -24.35 3.20 -1.31
C LEU A 666 -24.12 1.71 -1.54
N LEU A 667 -23.46 1.05 -0.60
CA LEU A 667 -23.31 -0.41 -0.57
C LEU A 667 -24.25 -1.00 0.48
N VAL A 668 -25.11 -1.89 0.06
CA VAL A 668 -26.08 -2.59 0.93
C VAL A 668 -25.71 -4.08 0.99
N LEU A 669 -25.37 -4.56 2.19
CA LEU A 669 -25.10 -5.97 2.48
C LEU A 669 -26.31 -6.52 3.24
N THR A 670 -27.13 -7.35 2.61
CA THR A 670 -28.41 -7.71 3.21
C THR A 670 -28.87 -9.12 2.86
N GLY A 671 -29.76 -9.64 3.67
CA GLY A 671 -30.48 -10.90 3.48
C GLY A 671 -31.81 -10.87 4.22
N PRO A 672 -32.79 -11.71 3.87
CA PRO A 672 -34.09 -11.77 4.55
C PRO A 672 -33.97 -12.10 6.03
N ASP A 673 -32.98 -12.90 6.41
CA ASP A 673 -32.68 -13.31 7.77
C ASP A 673 -31.18 -13.26 8.09
N ILE A 674 -30.83 -13.49 9.35
CA ILE A 674 -29.44 -13.51 9.83
C ILE A 674 -28.62 -14.62 9.15
N LYS A 675 -29.21 -15.76 8.79
CA LYS A 675 -28.50 -16.87 8.15
C LYS A 675 -28.09 -16.49 6.73
N ALA A 676 -28.98 -15.89 5.98
CA ALA A 676 -28.70 -15.34 4.64
C ALA A 676 -27.67 -14.23 4.71
N LEU A 677 -27.77 -13.32 5.68
CA LEU A 677 -26.78 -12.26 5.93
C LEU A 677 -25.39 -12.83 6.26
N ASN A 678 -25.29 -13.87 7.09
CA ASN A 678 -24.02 -14.51 7.42
C ASN A 678 -23.37 -15.18 6.19
N SER A 679 -24.15 -15.58 5.18
CA SER A 679 -23.59 -16.06 3.92
C SER A 679 -22.83 -14.97 3.16
N VAL A 680 -23.27 -13.71 3.27
CA VAL A 680 -22.59 -12.54 2.66
C VAL A 680 -21.19 -12.35 3.26
N THR A 681 -20.99 -12.65 4.54
CA THR A 681 -19.69 -12.55 5.22
C THR A 681 -18.60 -13.35 4.51
N LYS A 682 -18.96 -14.50 3.90
CA LYS A 682 -18.02 -15.34 3.15
C LYS A 682 -17.46 -14.63 1.91
N LEU A 683 -18.26 -13.77 1.26
CA LEU A 683 -17.85 -13.03 0.05
C LEU A 683 -16.79 -11.97 0.33
N VAL A 684 -16.74 -11.44 1.55
CA VAL A 684 -15.83 -10.38 1.96
C VAL A 684 -14.72 -10.89 2.88
N SER A 685 -14.55 -12.22 3.00
CA SER A 685 -13.68 -12.84 4.00
C SER A 685 -12.23 -13.02 3.54
N ASN A 686 -11.96 -13.17 2.25
CA ASN A 686 -10.61 -13.32 1.73
C ASN A 686 -10.49 -12.85 0.28
N GLU A 687 -9.24 -12.73 -0.17
CA GLU A 687 -8.92 -12.24 -1.51
C GLU A 687 -9.54 -13.12 -2.61
N LYS A 688 -9.43 -14.45 -2.50
CA LYS A 688 -9.96 -15.38 -3.52
C LYS A 688 -11.49 -15.27 -3.67
N MET A 689 -12.20 -15.14 -2.56
CA MET A 689 -13.65 -14.95 -2.59
C MET A 689 -14.04 -13.59 -3.18
N SER A 690 -13.25 -12.56 -2.91
CA SER A 690 -13.47 -11.21 -3.42
C SER A 690 -13.35 -11.11 -4.96
N TRP A 691 -12.64 -12.02 -5.62
CA TRP A 691 -12.58 -12.09 -7.09
C TRP A 691 -13.94 -12.37 -7.75
N ASN A 692 -14.89 -12.94 -7.00
CA ASN A 692 -16.26 -13.14 -7.45
C ASN A 692 -17.11 -11.87 -7.38
N LEU A 693 -16.65 -10.84 -6.70
CA LEU A 693 -17.33 -9.54 -6.64
C LEU A 693 -17.10 -8.78 -7.95
N LYS A 694 -18.07 -8.85 -8.83
CA LYS A 694 -18.07 -8.22 -10.17
C LYS A 694 -19.34 -7.42 -10.35
N ASN A 695 -19.36 -6.50 -11.33
CA ASN A 695 -20.52 -5.70 -11.68
C ASN A 695 -21.02 -4.84 -10.49
N ASP A 696 -22.34 -4.55 -10.41
CA ASP A 696 -22.95 -3.72 -9.36
C ASP A 696 -23.83 -4.51 -8.38
N PHE A 697 -24.00 -5.83 -8.64
CA PHE A 697 -24.80 -6.72 -7.83
C PHE A 697 -24.18 -8.10 -7.72
N VAL A 698 -24.14 -8.65 -6.51
CA VAL A 698 -23.69 -10.02 -6.23
C VAL A 698 -24.64 -10.69 -5.24
N LEU A 699 -24.99 -11.93 -5.50
CA LEU A 699 -25.72 -12.79 -4.57
C LEU A 699 -24.92 -14.04 -4.22
N ILE A 700 -25.20 -14.56 -3.04
CA ILE A 700 -24.71 -15.86 -2.57
C ILE A 700 -25.90 -16.66 -2.00
N ASP A 701 -25.99 -17.92 -2.38
CA ASP A 701 -27.03 -18.80 -1.85
C ASP A 701 -26.52 -19.61 -0.61
N SER A 702 -27.42 -20.35 0.01
CA SER A 702 -27.13 -21.18 1.18
C SER A 702 -26.12 -22.30 0.90
N LYS A 703 -25.90 -22.68 -0.37
CA LYS A 703 -24.92 -23.67 -0.81
C LYS A 703 -23.56 -23.06 -1.12
N GLY A 704 -23.47 -21.71 -1.11
CA GLY A 704 -22.25 -20.99 -1.44
C GLY A 704 -22.06 -20.68 -2.92
N ASN A 705 -23.08 -20.91 -3.78
CA ASN A 705 -23.00 -20.51 -5.18
C ASN A 705 -23.13 -19.00 -5.30
N ILE A 706 -22.28 -18.42 -6.12
CA ILE A 706 -22.18 -16.97 -6.30
C ILE A 706 -22.63 -16.60 -7.71
N LYS A 707 -23.46 -15.57 -7.84
CA LYS A 707 -23.87 -14.98 -9.12
C LYS A 707 -23.72 -13.47 -9.06
N SER A 708 -23.33 -12.88 -10.19
CA SER A 708 -23.13 -11.45 -10.32
C SER A 708 -23.90 -10.92 -11.53
N TYR A 709 -24.52 -9.77 -11.40
CA TYR A 709 -25.32 -9.11 -12.45
C TYR A 709 -24.96 -7.64 -12.55
N GLN A 710 -25.07 -7.09 -13.75
CA GLN A 710 -24.99 -5.65 -14.00
C GLN A 710 -26.41 -5.11 -14.19
N PHE A 711 -26.85 -4.22 -13.31
CA PHE A 711 -28.13 -3.53 -13.39
C PHE A 711 -28.02 -2.16 -14.05
N GLN A 712 -26.97 -1.42 -13.66
CA GLN A 712 -26.74 -0.05 -14.14
C GLN A 712 -25.30 0.06 -14.64
N ASN A 713 -25.09 0.96 -15.60
CA ASN A 713 -23.75 1.28 -16.11
C ASN A 713 -23.45 2.75 -15.79
N GLU A 714 -23.51 3.08 -14.51
CA GLU A 714 -23.34 4.44 -14.04
C GLU A 714 -21.89 4.75 -13.69
N GLU A 715 -21.51 5.99 -13.92
CA GLU A 715 -20.28 6.60 -13.44
C GLU A 715 -20.60 7.62 -12.36
N LEU A 716 -19.91 7.54 -11.24
CA LEU A 716 -19.91 8.58 -10.23
C LEU A 716 -18.95 9.67 -10.68
N LYS A 717 -19.47 10.89 -10.85
CA LYS A 717 -18.67 12.09 -11.08
C LYS A 717 -18.72 12.93 -9.83
N GLU A 718 -17.63 12.99 -9.12
CA GLU A 718 -17.55 13.93 -8.01
C GLU A 718 -17.58 15.37 -8.52
N ALA A 719 -18.36 16.20 -7.85
CA ALA A 719 -18.38 17.62 -8.13
C ALA A 719 -16.96 18.19 -7.92
N LYS A 720 -16.43 18.85 -8.95
CA LYS A 720 -15.15 19.55 -8.80
C LYS A 720 -15.31 20.53 -7.63
N PRO A 721 -14.38 20.56 -6.68
CA PRO A 721 -14.45 21.52 -5.59
C PRO A 721 -14.56 22.92 -6.19
N THR A 722 -15.49 23.72 -5.69
CA THR A 722 -15.60 25.12 -6.12
C THR A 722 -14.27 25.81 -5.84
N LEU A 723 -13.85 26.72 -6.72
CA LEU A 723 -12.60 27.47 -6.58
C LEU A 723 -12.43 28.04 -5.15
N ALA A 724 -13.51 28.48 -4.53
CA ALA A 724 -13.52 28.95 -3.14
C ALA A 724 -13.19 27.84 -2.14
N LYS A 725 -13.72 26.62 -2.31
CA LYS A 725 -13.45 25.48 -1.43
C LYS A 725 -12.01 24.99 -1.61
N SER A 726 -11.53 24.89 -2.85
CA SER A 726 -10.16 24.54 -3.18
C SER A 726 -9.12 25.53 -2.61
N ILE A 727 -9.45 26.83 -2.59
CA ILE A 727 -8.60 27.86 -2.01
C ILE A 727 -8.59 27.78 -0.47
N LEU A 728 -9.75 27.48 0.15
CA LEU A 728 -9.89 27.38 1.61
C LEU A 728 -9.22 26.12 2.17
N GLU A 729 -9.32 25.00 1.47
CA GLU A 729 -8.72 23.71 1.86
C GLU A 729 -7.20 23.69 1.65
N ASN A 730 -6.68 24.55 0.78
CA ASN A 730 -5.27 24.60 0.46
C ASN A 730 -4.61 25.85 1.08
N ARG A 731 -3.93 25.67 2.23
CA ARG A 731 -3.31 26.74 3.00
C ARG A 731 -2.33 27.61 2.19
N SER A 732 -1.58 27.01 1.27
CA SER A 732 -0.71 27.71 0.34
C SER A 732 -1.50 28.51 -0.69
N SER A 733 -2.57 27.96 -1.26
CA SER A 733 -3.47 28.69 -2.17
C SER A 733 -4.19 29.84 -1.47
N LEU A 734 -4.56 29.66 -0.19
CA LEU A 734 -5.12 30.71 0.65
C LEU A 734 -4.11 31.86 0.85
N LEU A 735 -2.86 31.54 1.17
CA LEU A 735 -1.79 32.53 1.33
C LEU A 735 -1.50 33.27 0.01
N PHE A 736 -1.48 32.55 -1.13
CA PHE A 736 -1.33 33.19 -2.44
C PHE A 736 -2.52 34.07 -2.81
N ALA A 737 -3.74 33.64 -2.51
CA ALA A 737 -4.94 34.48 -2.72
C ALA A 737 -4.94 35.71 -1.84
N LEU A 738 -4.55 35.60 -0.57
CA LEU A 738 -4.40 36.74 0.35
C LEU A 738 -3.28 37.69 -0.08
N ALA A 739 -2.14 37.18 -0.51
CA ALA A 739 -1.04 37.99 -1.04
C ALA A 739 -1.47 38.71 -2.33
N GLY A 740 -2.13 38.01 -3.26
CA GLY A 740 -2.65 38.62 -4.49
C GLY A 740 -3.69 39.70 -4.24
N THR A 741 -4.64 39.47 -3.33
CA THR A 741 -5.64 40.48 -2.96
C THR A 741 -5.00 41.67 -2.25
N SER A 742 -4.01 41.46 -1.39
CA SER A 742 -3.28 42.58 -0.74
C SER A 742 -2.52 43.46 -1.74
N VAL A 743 -1.87 42.86 -2.75
CA VAL A 743 -1.22 43.60 -3.84
C VAL A 743 -2.23 44.41 -4.66
N MET A 744 -3.39 43.82 -5.00
CA MET A 744 -4.46 44.50 -5.72
C MET A 744 -5.00 45.71 -4.93
N VAL A 745 -5.20 45.57 -3.61
CA VAL A 745 -5.64 46.66 -2.73
C VAL A 745 -4.59 47.81 -2.70
N VAL A 746 -3.30 47.45 -2.59
CA VAL A 746 -2.22 48.48 -2.61
C VAL A 746 -2.17 49.21 -3.95
N LEU A 747 -2.30 48.50 -5.07
CA LEU A 747 -2.36 49.13 -6.40
C LEU A 747 -3.59 50.02 -6.57
N PHE A 748 -4.75 49.58 -6.07
CA PHE A 748 -5.98 50.39 -6.10
C PHE A 748 -5.84 51.68 -5.26
N LEU A 749 -5.28 51.57 -4.05
CA LEU A 749 -5.01 52.76 -3.20
C LEU A 749 -3.99 53.68 -3.83
N ALA A 750 -2.94 53.14 -4.46
CA ALA A 750 -1.96 53.95 -5.18
C ALA A 750 -2.60 54.70 -6.38
N MET A 751 -3.44 54.02 -7.15
CA MET A 751 -4.19 54.62 -8.25
C MET A 751 -5.16 55.71 -7.77
N LEU A 752 -5.87 55.45 -6.67
CA LEU A 752 -6.78 56.42 -6.06
C LEU A 752 -6.03 57.68 -5.59
N LEU A 753 -4.86 57.52 -4.97
CA LEU A 753 -3.99 58.62 -4.57
C LEU A 753 -3.47 59.42 -5.76
N ILE A 754 -3.15 58.79 -6.87
CA ILE A 754 -2.74 59.45 -8.11
C ILE A 754 -3.91 60.28 -8.69
N ILE A 755 -5.13 59.70 -8.74
CA ILE A 755 -6.33 60.38 -9.21
C ILE A 755 -6.67 61.58 -8.33
N LEU A 756 -6.62 61.43 -7.00
CA LEU A 756 -6.84 62.54 -6.06
C LEU A 756 -5.80 63.65 -6.22
N ARG A 757 -4.54 63.29 -6.46
CA ARG A 757 -3.46 64.23 -6.69
C ARG A 757 -3.58 64.97 -8.02
N MET A 758 -4.10 64.31 -9.08
CA MET A 758 -4.40 64.95 -10.37
C MET A 758 -5.60 65.91 -10.27
N ARG A 759 -6.62 65.59 -9.45
CA ARG A 759 -7.78 66.46 -9.21
C ARG A 759 -7.43 67.74 -8.38
N HIS A 760 -6.42 67.61 -7.51
CA HIS A 760 -5.95 68.81 -6.74
C HIS A 760 -4.99 69.72 -7.49
N LYS A 761 -4.53 69.36 -8.69
CA LYS A 761 -3.82 70.26 -9.59
C LYS A 761 -4.83 71.02 -10.46
N LYS A 762 -5.54 71.98 -9.88
CA LYS A 762 -6.21 72.99 -10.69
C LYS A 762 -5.12 73.82 -11.41
N PRO A 763 -5.23 74.07 -12.72
CA PRO A 763 -4.38 75.06 -13.36
C PRO A 763 -4.77 76.41 -12.77
N ASN A 764 -3.78 77.15 -12.18
CA ASN A 764 -3.95 78.57 -11.97
C ASN A 764 -3.98 79.26 -13.35
N PRO A 765 -4.88 80.25 -13.53
CA PRO A 765 -5.03 81.02 -14.78
C PRO A 765 -3.76 81.78 -15.19
#